data_1a7f139e855375d23e50d81a8b723a6e
#
_entry.id   1a7f139e855375d23e50d81a8b723a6e
#
_cell.length_a   1.000
_cell.length_b   1.000
_cell.length_c   1.000
_cell.angle_alpha   90.00
_cell.angle_beta   90.00
_cell.angle_gamma   90.00
#
_symmetry.space_group_name_H-M   'P 1'
#
loop_
_entity.id
_entity.type
_entity.pdbx_description
1 polymer ?
#
loop_
_entity_poly.entity_id
_entity_poly.type
_entity_poly.pdbx_seq_one_letter_code
_entity_poly.pdbx_strand_id
1 'polypeptide(L)'
;VFALRARPYQEAVLDRLATERELHDRHRNLVVAATGSGKTVIAALDYRRLCAAAGRRLRLLFVAHRKEILQQSLHTFCHAMSDGDFGELWADGERPHRKDHVFASIQSLARADLTQLSPEHFDVVIVDEFHHGAATTYTDLLHWLKPTELIGLTATPERADVRSILEWFDGRIASELRLWDAIERGFLVPFQYFAVADGTDLRSVWRAGRYDLAGLSKLYTGDRVRAHLIVERLREHVDDPARMRALGFCVRVDHAVFMADVLNKAGIPSATVTGETPRGERREAVQRLRDGDLACLLTVDVFNEGIDIPEVDTVLFLRPTESATVFLQQLGRGLRRAEGKRCLTVLDFVGQPHESFRYVDRFRALLGRTGRRELKQQVERGFPFLPSGCSLQLDDRSQELVLENVSRGLRLNRRSLAKELRDCGATDLAGFLDAAGLELAELYRAGRTFTELARVAGLRHDRPGPESGVIGRGLGRLIHVDDRARLLGWSRWLDGASLGFEHRLMLLTTLLGREAAEDLDGAERRLRAHGALVEELRQLLAYLSDRLEHRTLPFLHPSRLPFEIHGRYRLNEVMAGFGDVRKGGLYLPREGVHFCKESGCNLLFVTLQKDEDDYSSTTMYADHALGPRRFHWQSQSGTRPTDTKGQRHVEHQALGVTPLLFVREHRKDERGETEPYVFLGPVRLESWSGSRPMDVIWEMETAIPAEVLQVARVVG
;
A
#
# COMPACT_ATOMS: atom_id res chain seq x y z
N VAL A 1 -33.72 -0.08 -6.25
CA VAL A 1 -32.64 -0.06 -5.24
C VAL A 1 -31.33 -0.22 -6.01
N PHE A 2 -30.50 0.82 -6.06
CA PHE A 2 -29.17 0.70 -6.66
C PHE A 2 -28.30 -0.18 -5.75
N ALA A 3 -27.90 -1.32 -6.25
CA ALA A 3 -27.00 -2.21 -5.52
C ALA A 3 -25.66 -1.49 -5.26
N LEU A 4 -25.20 -1.49 -4.01
CA LEU A 4 -23.90 -0.95 -3.64
C LEU A 4 -22.80 -1.70 -4.40
N ARG A 5 -22.07 -1.00 -5.27
CA ARG A 5 -20.96 -1.56 -6.05
C ARG A 5 -19.63 -1.09 -5.49
N ALA A 6 -18.69 -2.01 -5.41
CA ALA A 6 -17.33 -1.68 -5.04
C ALA A 6 -16.69 -0.79 -6.11
N ARG A 7 -15.91 0.16 -5.69
CA ARG A 7 -15.01 0.93 -6.55
C ARG A 7 -13.75 0.09 -6.83
N PRO A 8 -12.99 0.35 -7.90
CA PRO A 8 -11.83 -0.48 -8.26
C PRO A 8 -10.84 -0.73 -7.11
N TYR A 9 -10.54 0.29 -6.31
CA TYR A 9 -9.65 0.12 -5.16
C TYR A 9 -10.30 -0.70 -4.02
N GLN A 10 -11.61 -0.59 -3.83
CA GLN A 10 -12.33 -1.42 -2.85
C GLN A 10 -12.32 -2.88 -3.30
N GLU A 11 -12.45 -3.14 -4.61
CA GLU A 11 -12.27 -4.48 -5.16
C GLU A 11 -10.87 -5.03 -4.86
N ALA A 12 -9.81 -4.24 -5.06
CA ALA A 12 -8.44 -4.64 -4.72
C ALA A 12 -8.29 -5.01 -3.23
N VAL A 13 -8.88 -4.21 -2.31
CA VAL A 13 -8.88 -4.52 -0.88
C VAL A 13 -9.65 -5.83 -0.60
N LEU A 14 -10.82 -5.99 -1.21
CA LEU A 14 -11.64 -7.19 -1.05
C LEU A 14 -10.94 -8.44 -1.58
N ASP A 15 -10.19 -8.33 -2.67
CA ASP A 15 -9.41 -9.44 -3.24
C ASP A 15 -8.21 -9.79 -2.36
N ARG A 16 -7.56 -8.80 -1.73
CA ARG A 16 -6.52 -9.05 -0.71
C ARG A 16 -7.08 -9.78 0.51
N LEU A 17 -8.23 -9.36 1.04
CA LEU A 17 -8.89 -10.07 2.15
C LEU A 17 -9.24 -11.52 1.79
N ALA A 18 -9.71 -11.75 0.57
CA ALA A 18 -9.97 -13.10 0.07
C ALA A 18 -8.65 -13.91 -0.06
N THR A 19 -7.56 -13.27 -0.50
CA THR A 19 -6.21 -13.88 -0.58
C THR A 19 -5.72 -14.33 0.81
N GLU A 20 -5.87 -13.48 1.83
CA GLU A 20 -5.47 -13.84 3.20
C GLU A 20 -6.22 -15.09 3.70
N ARG A 21 -7.52 -15.21 3.42
CA ARG A 21 -8.34 -16.35 3.82
C ARG A 21 -8.04 -17.61 3.02
N GLU A 22 -8.00 -17.50 1.71
CA GLU A 22 -7.93 -18.67 0.83
C GLU A 22 -6.51 -19.21 0.61
N LEU A 23 -5.49 -18.35 0.58
CA LEU A 23 -4.11 -18.76 0.37
C LEU A 23 -3.35 -18.97 1.67
N HIS A 24 -3.63 -18.16 2.69
CA HIS A 24 -2.87 -18.17 3.93
C HIS A 24 -3.63 -18.78 5.11
N ASP A 25 -4.92 -19.16 4.94
CA ASP A 25 -5.79 -19.65 6.01
C ASP A 25 -5.85 -18.68 7.21
N ARG A 26 -5.95 -17.37 6.92
CA ARG A 26 -5.89 -16.32 7.91
C ARG A 26 -7.22 -15.61 8.01
N HIS A 27 -7.80 -15.69 9.19
CA HIS A 27 -9.14 -15.20 9.49
C HIS A 27 -9.15 -13.97 10.41
N ARG A 28 -7.95 -13.39 10.67
CA ARG A 28 -7.76 -12.17 11.43
C ARG A 28 -7.11 -11.11 10.56
N ASN A 29 -7.90 -10.16 10.05
CA ASN A 29 -7.49 -9.27 8.98
C ASN A 29 -7.62 -7.80 9.37
N LEU A 30 -6.51 -7.05 9.33
CA LEU A 30 -6.49 -5.60 9.55
C LEU A 30 -6.48 -4.87 8.21
N VAL A 31 -7.47 -3.99 8.01
CA VAL A 31 -7.55 -3.08 6.87
C VAL A 31 -7.16 -1.67 7.33
N VAL A 32 -6.08 -1.16 6.77
CA VAL A 32 -5.63 0.21 6.98
C VAL A 32 -6.06 1.06 5.79
N ALA A 33 -6.92 2.04 6.02
CA ALA A 33 -7.38 2.91 4.95
C ALA A 33 -7.68 4.32 5.47
N ALA A 34 -7.28 5.34 4.71
CA ALA A 34 -7.47 6.74 5.08
C ALA A 34 -8.91 7.06 5.46
N THR A 35 -9.12 8.01 6.37
CA THR A 35 -10.45 8.49 6.73
C THR A 35 -11.15 9.04 5.47
N GLY A 36 -12.40 8.64 5.24
CA GLY A 36 -13.17 9.05 4.04
C GLY A 36 -13.02 8.11 2.82
N SER A 37 -12.14 7.10 2.87
CA SER A 37 -11.97 6.11 1.81
C SER A 37 -13.10 5.06 1.71
N GLY A 38 -14.07 5.08 2.63
CA GLY A 38 -15.19 4.14 2.64
C GLY A 38 -14.86 2.79 3.30
N LYS A 39 -14.10 2.78 4.40
CA LYS A 39 -13.80 1.59 5.22
C LYS A 39 -15.05 0.76 5.52
N THR A 40 -16.13 1.43 5.96
CA THR A 40 -17.41 0.77 6.26
C THR A 40 -18.04 0.11 5.04
N VAL A 41 -17.89 0.71 3.84
CA VAL A 41 -18.36 0.13 2.58
C VAL A 41 -17.57 -1.15 2.25
N ILE A 42 -16.25 -1.12 2.42
CA ILE A 42 -15.38 -2.29 2.24
C ILE A 42 -15.83 -3.41 3.18
N ALA A 43 -16.00 -3.11 4.47
CA ALA A 43 -16.44 -4.09 5.46
C ALA A 43 -17.83 -4.70 5.14
N ALA A 44 -18.78 -3.89 4.69
CA ALA A 44 -20.12 -4.36 4.31
C ALA A 44 -20.09 -5.24 3.05
N LEU A 45 -19.27 -4.90 2.07
CA LEU A 45 -19.09 -5.69 0.85
C LEU A 45 -18.34 -6.99 1.11
N ASP A 46 -17.33 -6.96 1.99
CA ASP A 46 -16.59 -8.14 2.42
C ASP A 46 -17.51 -9.12 3.17
N TYR A 47 -18.29 -8.61 4.13
CA TYR A 47 -19.30 -9.41 4.83
C TYR A 47 -20.31 -10.05 3.86
N ARG A 48 -20.76 -9.32 2.83
CA ARG A 48 -21.63 -9.88 1.77
C ARG A 48 -20.95 -11.03 1.01
N ARG A 49 -19.64 -10.90 0.69
CA ARG A 49 -18.84 -11.96 0.05
C ARG A 49 -18.72 -13.19 0.95
N LEU A 50 -18.45 -12.99 2.25
CA LEU A 50 -18.39 -14.06 3.24
C LEU A 50 -19.72 -14.82 3.34
N CYS A 51 -20.84 -14.12 3.41
CA CYS A 51 -22.18 -14.75 3.41
C CYS A 51 -22.45 -15.54 2.13
N ALA A 52 -22.05 -15.01 0.97
CA ALA A 52 -22.20 -15.70 -0.31
C ALA A 52 -21.34 -16.97 -0.36
N ALA A 53 -20.11 -16.93 0.11
CA ALA A 53 -19.23 -18.10 0.19
C ALA A 53 -19.76 -19.17 1.15
N ALA A 54 -20.32 -18.74 2.30
CA ALA A 54 -20.91 -19.64 3.29
C ALA A 54 -22.30 -20.20 2.90
N GLY A 55 -22.94 -19.65 1.85
CA GLY A 55 -24.30 -20.02 1.44
C GLY A 55 -25.40 -19.70 2.48
N ARG A 56 -25.07 -18.89 3.50
CA ARG A 56 -25.99 -18.47 4.57
C ARG A 56 -25.65 -17.07 5.07
N ARG A 57 -26.58 -16.42 5.76
CA ARG A 57 -26.26 -15.22 6.53
C ARG A 57 -25.44 -15.60 7.77
N LEU A 58 -24.28 -14.97 7.90
CA LEU A 58 -23.39 -15.13 9.05
C LEU A 58 -23.83 -14.19 10.17
N ARG A 59 -23.68 -14.59 11.44
CA ARG A 59 -23.93 -13.71 12.58
C ARG A 59 -22.84 -12.67 12.69
N LEU A 60 -23.22 -11.40 12.80
CA LEU A 60 -22.32 -10.24 12.75
C LEU A 60 -22.32 -9.45 14.06
N LEU A 61 -21.16 -9.12 14.58
CA LEU A 61 -20.97 -8.04 15.55
C LEU A 61 -20.10 -6.95 14.92
N PHE A 62 -20.66 -5.75 14.78
CA PHE A 62 -19.92 -4.55 14.39
C PHE A 62 -19.73 -3.66 15.62
N VAL A 63 -18.46 -3.36 15.95
CA VAL A 63 -18.09 -2.60 17.16
C VAL A 63 -17.48 -1.25 16.77
N ALA A 64 -17.98 -0.18 17.37
CA ALA A 64 -17.38 1.14 17.28
C ALA A 64 -17.55 1.88 18.62
N HIS A 65 -16.88 3.02 18.78
CA HIS A 65 -16.92 3.78 20.02
C HIS A 65 -18.02 4.85 20.08
N ARG A 66 -18.68 5.18 18.96
CA ARG A 66 -19.72 6.24 18.86
C ARG A 66 -20.99 5.73 18.21
N LYS A 67 -22.12 6.15 18.76
CA LYS A 67 -23.45 5.80 18.24
C LYS A 67 -23.67 6.29 16.81
N GLU A 68 -23.19 7.47 16.47
CA GLU A 68 -23.33 8.05 15.14
C GLU A 68 -22.62 7.18 14.07
N ILE A 69 -21.45 6.65 14.39
CA ILE A 69 -20.71 5.72 13.51
C ILE A 69 -21.49 4.42 13.35
N LEU A 70 -22.04 3.89 14.44
CA LEU A 70 -22.85 2.66 14.40
C LEU A 70 -24.10 2.81 13.53
N GLN A 71 -24.82 3.94 13.65
CA GLN A 71 -26.00 4.24 12.83
C GLN A 71 -25.65 4.34 11.35
N GLN A 72 -24.57 5.04 11.02
CA GLN A 72 -24.07 5.16 9.65
C GLN A 72 -23.62 3.80 9.09
N SER A 73 -22.96 2.99 9.91
CA SER A 73 -22.49 1.65 9.50
C SER A 73 -23.68 0.73 9.29
N LEU A 74 -24.65 0.70 10.18
CA LEU A 74 -25.88 -0.07 10.03
C LEU A 74 -26.58 0.27 8.70
N HIS A 75 -26.76 1.56 8.41
CA HIS A 75 -27.35 2.01 7.15
C HIS A 75 -26.57 1.53 5.92
N THR A 76 -25.22 1.56 5.97
CA THR A 76 -24.37 1.06 4.89
C THR A 76 -24.55 -0.45 4.68
N PHE A 77 -24.65 -1.22 5.77
CA PHE A 77 -24.89 -2.66 5.71
C PHE A 77 -26.29 -3.00 5.19
N CYS A 78 -27.34 -2.27 5.58
CA CYS A 78 -28.68 -2.40 4.99
C CYS A 78 -28.63 -2.25 3.47
N HIS A 79 -27.91 -1.26 2.95
CA HIS A 79 -27.75 -1.07 1.51
C HIS A 79 -26.92 -2.20 0.86
N ALA A 80 -25.83 -2.63 1.48
CA ALA A 80 -24.99 -3.69 0.95
C ALA A 80 -25.70 -5.04 0.87
N MET A 81 -26.55 -5.33 1.86
CA MET A 81 -27.34 -6.56 1.96
C MET A 81 -28.69 -6.47 1.24
N SER A 82 -29.06 -5.28 0.74
CA SER A 82 -30.38 -4.97 0.16
C SER A 82 -31.53 -5.36 1.09
N ASP A 83 -31.36 -5.12 2.39
CA ASP A 83 -32.28 -5.50 3.46
C ASP A 83 -32.42 -4.32 4.44
N GLY A 84 -33.60 -3.69 4.46
CA GLY A 84 -33.87 -2.53 5.32
C GLY A 84 -33.98 -2.87 6.81
N ASP A 85 -34.26 -4.15 7.13
CA ASP A 85 -34.39 -4.63 8.52
C ASP A 85 -33.12 -5.33 9.01
N PHE A 86 -32.00 -5.17 8.28
CA PHE A 86 -30.72 -5.77 8.65
C PHE A 86 -30.13 -5.10 9.89
N GLY A 87 -29.97 -5.90 10.95
CA GLY A 87 -29.19 -5.52 12.13
C GLY A 87 -29.94 -4.65 13.16
N GLU A 88 -29.38 -4.64 14.36
CA GLU A 88 -29.94 -3.94 15.53
C GLU A 88 -28.83 -3.15 16.24
N LEU A 89 -29.22 -1.98 16.82
CA LEU A 89 -28.29 -1.15 17.60
C LEU A 89 -28.20 -1.60 19.06
N TRP A 90 -26.98 -1.54 19.59
CA TRP A 90 -26.69 -1.73 21.02
C TRP A 90 -25.84 -0.56 21.55
N ALA A 91 -26.49 0.57 21.80
CA ALA A 91 -25.82 1.80 22.23
C ALA A 91 -26.80 2.71 23.00
N ASP A 92 -26.29 3.48 23.97
CA ASP A 92 -27.06 4.50 24.72
C ASP A 92 -28.37 4.01 25.31
N GLY A 93 -28.40 2.78 25.85
CA GLY A 93 -29.57 2.16 26.46
C GLY A 93 -30.44 1.32 25.52
N GLU A 94 -30.27 1.44 24.22
CA GLU A 94 -30.87 0.52 23.24
C GLU A 94 -30.23 -0.86 23.34
N ARG A 95 -31.03 -1.92 23.28
CA ARG A 95 -30.56 -3.33 23.35
C ARG A 95 -31.16 -4.15 22.21
N PRO A 96 -30.36 -5.01 21.58
CA PRO A 96 -30.83 -5.86 20.47
C PRO A 96 -31.76 -6.95 21.00
N HIS A 97 -32.79 -7.30 20.23
CA HIS A 97 -33.74 -8.38 20.52
C HIS A 97 -33.28 -9.73 19.94
N ARG A 98 -32.86 -9.74 18.66
CA ARG A 98 -32.49 -10.98 17.92
C ARG A 98 -31.03 -11.39 18.13
N LYS A 99 -30.13 -10.42 18.27
CA LYS A 99 -28.67 -10.63 18.46
C LYS A 99 -27.98 -11.38 17.32
N ASP A 100 -28.59 -11.46 16.13
CA ASP A 100 -27.95 -12.10 14.96
C ASP A 100 -26.99 -11.15 14.25
N HIS A 101 -27.39 -9.89 14.10
CA HIS A 101 -26.58 -8.83 13.47
C HIS A 101 -26.61 -7.60 14.36
N VAL A 102 -25.55 -7.36 15.10
CA VAL A 102 -25.51 -6.35 16.16
C VAL A 102 -24.48 -5.28 15.84
N PHE A 103 -24.90 -4.01 15.96
CA PHE A 103 -24.05 -2.83 15.88
C PHE A 103 -23.92 -2.22 17.27
N ALA A 104 -22.81 -2.48 17.94
CA ALA A 104 -22.66 -2.19 19.36
C ALA A 104 -21.58 -1.16 19.67
N SER A 105 -21.86 -0.28 20.65
CA SER A 105 -20.80 0.54 21.22
C SER A 105 -19.95 -0.30 22.18
N ILE A 106 -18.63 -0.08 22.16
CA ILE A 106 -17.72 -0.78 23.08
C ILE A 106 -18.11 -0.52 24.56
N GLN A 107 -18.62 0.68 24.86
CA GLN A 107 -19.08 1.03 26.21
C GLN A 107 -20.32 0.23 26.62
N SER A 108 -21.24 -0.07 25.69
CA SER A 108 -22.41 -0.90 25.97
C SER A 108 -22.03 -2.35 26.17
N LEU A 109 -21.08 -2.87 25.38
CA LEU A 109 -20.55 -4.23 25.53
C LEU A 109 -19.78 -4.40 26.84
N ALA A 110 -18.99 -3.40 27.26
CA ALA A 110 -18.26 -3.43 28.53
C ALA A 110 -19.15 -3.49 29.78
N ARG A 111 -20.41 -3.01 29.67
CA ARG A 111 -21.41 -3.03 30.74
C ARG A 111 -22.32 -4.26 30.66
N ALA A 112 -22.23 -5.00 29.59
CA ALA A 112 -23.04 -6.19 29.39
C ALA A 112 -22.37 -7.42 29.99
N ASP A 113 -23.19 -8.34 30.48
CA ASP A 113 -22.73 -9.67 30.86
C ASP A 113 -22.58 -10.52 29.57
N LEU A 114 -21.38 -10.50 29.01
CA LEU A 114 -21.06 -11.24 27.80
C LEU A 114 -21.08 -12.76 28.01
N THR A 115 -21.06 -13.25 29.25
CA THR A 115 -21.12 -14.69 29.55
C THR A 115 -22.45 -15.33 29.16
N GLN A 116 -23.48 -14.51 28.92
CA GLN A 116 -24.78 -14.97 28.39
C GLN A 116 -24.75 -15.28 26.89
N LEU A 117 -23.68 -14.96 26.18
CA LEU A 117 -23.47 -15.31 24.78
C LEU A 117 -22.35 -16.36 24.69
N SER A 118 -22.51 -17.36 23.79
CA SER A 118 -21.40 -18.26 23.49
C SER A 118 -20.22 -17.48 22.93
N PRO A 119 -18.97 -17.83 23.24
CA PRO A 119 -17.80 -17.23 22.59
C PRO A 119 -17.85 -17.25 21.06
N GLU A 120 -18.44 -18.29 20.47
CA GLU A 120 -18.62 -18.49 19.04
C GLU A 120 -19.98 -17.95 18.52
N HIS A 121 -20.70 -17.12 19.31
CA HIS A 121 -22.02 -16.63 18.92
C HIS A 121 -21.99 -15.85 17.61
N PHE A 122 -20.98 -15.01 17.40
CA PHE A 122 -20.80 -14.27 16.16
C PHE A 122 -19.79 -14.95 15.25
N ASP A 123 -20.20 -15.23 14.01
CA ASP A 123 -19.31 -15.76 12.98
C ASP A 123 -18.29 -14.71 12.54
N VAL A 124 -18.73 -13.45 12.43
CA VAL A 124 -17.92 -12.30 11.96
C VAL A 124 -17.93 -11.20 13.01
N VAL A 125 -16.76 -10.75 13.41
CA VAL A 125 -16.59 -9.56 14.26
C VAL A 125 -15.82 -8.50 13.49
N ILE A 126 -16.40 -7.31 13.38
CA ILE A 126 -15.79 -6.15 12.73
C ILE A 126 -15.61 -5.06 13.78
N VAL A 127 -14.39 -4.56 13.91
CA VAL A 127 -14.07 -3.47 14.85
C VAL A 127 -13.57 -2.27 14.09
N ASP A 128 -14.35 -1.19 14.15
CA ASP A 128 -13.96 0.09 13.52
C ASP A 128 -13.08 0.91 14.47
N GLU A 129 -12.15 1.65 13.88
CA GLU A 129 -11.10 2.40 14.57
C GLU A 129 -10.31 1.52 15.55
N PHE A 130 -9.83 0.38 15.04
CA PHE A 130 -9.15 -0.67 15.82
C PHE A 130 -7.88 -0.18 16.54
N HIS A 131 -7.36 0.99 16.21
CA HIS A 131 -6.25 1.61 16.96
C HIS A 131 -6.56 1.86 18.44
N HIS A 132 -7.82 1.78 18.86
CA HIS A 132 -8.24 1.70 20.26
C HIS A 132 -8.18 0.27 20.85
N GLY A 133 -7.89 -0.74 20.03
CA GLY A 133 -7.93 -2.17 20.43
C GLY A 133 -7.00 -2.56 21.58
N ALA A 134 -5.98 -1.74 21.87
CA ALA A 134 -5.10 -1.93 23.04
C ALA A 134 -5.74 -1.48 24.36
N ALA A 135 -6.91 -0.82 24.36
CA ALA A 135 -7.62 -0.50 25.61
C ALA A 135 -8.18 -1.77 26.26
N THR A 136 -8.16 -1.84 27.58
CA THR A 136 -8.53 -3.02 28.37
C THR A 136 -9.90 -3.59 27.94
N THR A 137 -10.86 -2.72 27.67
CA THR A 137 -12.22 -3.12 27.28
C THR A 137 -12.28 -3.88 25.95
N TYR A 138 -11.47 -3.48 24.95
CA TYR A 138 -11.40 -4.20 23.67
C TYR A 138 -10.66 -5.52 23.84
N THR A 139 -9.61 -5.52 24.67
CA THR A 139 -8.82 -6.71 24.97
C THR A 139 -9.71 -7.79 25.61
N ASP A 140 -10.50 -7.43 26.61
CA ASP A 140 -11.41 -8.36 27.31
C ASP A 140 -12.47 -8.92 26.36
N LEU A 141 -13.07 -8.08 25.51
CA LEU A 141 -14.05 -8.48 24.51
C LEU A 141 -13.46 -9.49 23.52
N LEU A 142 -12.28 -9.20 22.96
CA LEU A 142 -11.63 -10.03 21.95
C LEU A 142 -11.03 -11.31 22.50
N HIS A 143 -10.69 -11.36 23.79
CA HIS A 143 -10.31 -12.60 24.47
C HIS A 143 -11.50 -13.52 24.73
N TRP A 144 -12.67 -12.93 24.98
CA TRP A 144 -13.90 -13.71 25.19
C TRP A 144 -14.45 -14.26 23.89
N LEU A 145 -14.61 -13.40 22.86
CA LEU A 145 -15.19 -13.79 21.58
C LEU A 145 -14.19 -14.58 20.73
N LYS A 146 -14.68 -15.66 20.10
CA LYS A 146 -13.95 -16.52 19.20
C LYS A 146 -14.64 -16.56 17.82
N PRO A 147 -14.66 -15.43 17.10
CA PRO A 147 -15.29 -15.43 15.78
C PRO A 147 -14.47 -16.23 14.77
N THR A 148 -15.15 -16.75 13.76
CA THR A 148 -14.48 -17.33 12.58
C THR A 148 -13.68 -16.26 11.84
N GLU A 149 -14.23 -15.04 11.71
CA GLU A 149 -13.60 -13.91 11.02
C GLU A 149 -13.51 -12.69 11.95
N LEU A 150 -12.30 -12.17 12.13
CA LEU A 150 -12.06 -10.89 12.80
C LEU A 150 -11.51 -9.89 11.79
N ILE A 151 -12.21 -8.76 11.62
CA ILE A 151 -11.81 -7.68 10.73
C ILE A 151 -11.61 -6.40 11.54
N GLY A 152 -10.40 -5.89 11.53
CA GLY A 152 -10.07 -4.58 12.07
C GLY A 152 -10.07 -3.53 10.96
N LEU A 153 -10.70 -2.39 11.22
CA LEU A 153 -10.65 -1.21 10.35
C LEU A 153 -9.93 -0.09 11.08
N THR A 154 -8.93 0.51 10.45
CA THR A 154 -8.26 1.67 11.05
C THR A 154 -7.74 2.61 9.96
N ALA A 155 -7.60 3.88 10.29
CA ALA A 155 -6.87 4.81 9.42
C ALA A 155 -5.35 4.69 9.65
N THR A 156 -4.93 4.11 10.77
CA THR A 156 -3.53 4.10 11.22
C THR A 156 -3.29 2.87 12.10
N PRO A 157 -2.31 2.03 11.76
CA PRO A 157 -2.03 0.79 12.47
C PRO A 157 -1.17 0.97 13.74
N GLU A 158 -0.50 2.13 13.89
CA GLU A 158 0.51 2.34 14.93
C GLU A 158 -0.03 3.18 16.09
N ARG A 159 0.20 2.74 17.33
CA ARG A 159 0.05 3.53 18.56
C ARG A 159 1.40 3.82 19.16
N ALA A 160 1.49 4.96 19.85
CA ALA A 160 2.63 5.31 20.71
C ALA A 160 2.78 4.36 21.93
N ASP A 161 1.81 3.49 22.17
CA ASP A 161 1.82 2.54 23.30
C ASP A 161 2.46 1.21 22.90
N VAL A 162 3.23 0.64 23.82
CA VAL A 162 4.09 -0.56 23.70
C VAL A 162 3.34 -1.84 23.26
N ARG A 163 2.00 -1.87 23.27
CA ARG A 163 1.20 -3.00 22.79
C ARG A 163 0.76 -2.76 21.36
N SER A 164 1.38 -3.46 20.44
CA SER A 164 1.00 -3.45 19.02
C SER A 164 -0.40 -4.03 18.82
N ILE A 165 -1.28 -3.31 18.13
CA ILE A 165 -2.59 -3.84 17.72
C ILE A 165 -2.44 -4.98 16.70
N LEU A 166 -1.29 -5.08 16.07
CA LEU A 166 -0.98 -6.11 15.08
C LEU A 166 -0.93 -7.52 15.69
N GLU A 167 -0.70 -7.64 17.03
CA GLU A 167 -0.77 -8.94 17.69
C GLU A 167 -2.12 -9.66 17.52
N TRP A 168 -3.21 -8.90 17.33
CA TRP A 168 -4.54 -9.42 17.06
C TRP A 168 -4.72 -9.92 15.62
N PHE A 169 -3.80 -9.56 14.74
CA PHE A 169 -3.83 -9.81 13.30
C PHE A 169 -2.56 -10.51 12.81
N ASP A 170 -2.03 -11.42 13.63
CA ASP A 170 -0.83 -12.21 13.32
C ASP A 170 0.39 -11.35 12.94
N GLY A 171 0.50 -10.16 13.57
CA GLY A 171 1.59 -9.21 13.34
C GLY A 171 1.51 -8.44 12.01
N ARG A 172 0.35 -8.41 11.30
CA ARG A 172 0.28 -7.96 9.90
C ARG A 172 -0.90 -7.06 9.57
N ILE A 173 -0.74 -6.35 8.45
CA ILE A 173 -1.79 -5.59 7.78
C ILE A 173 -2.21 -6.38 6.54
N ALA A 174 -3.48 -6.77 6.46
CA ALA A 174 -4.02 -7.51 5.33
C ALA A 174 -4.13 -6.62 4.07
N SER A 175 -4.52 -5.37 4.23
CA SER A 175 -4.59 -4.41 3.13
C SER A 175 -4.39 -2.98 3.61
N GLU A 176 -3.62 -2.20 2.82
CA GLU A 176 -3.36 -0.80 3.05
C GLU A 176 -3.75 0.03 1.83
N LEU A 177 -4.69 0.97 2.00
CA LEU A 177 -5.03 1.96 0.98
C LEU A 177 -4.25 3.24 1.25
N ARG A 178 -3.28 3.54 0.40
CA ARG A 178 -2.40 4.70 0.54
C ARG A 178 -3.12 6.01 0.26
N LEU A 179 -2.61 7.08 0.88
CA LEU A 179 -3.14 8.43 0.76
C LEU A 179 -3.15 8.91 -0.71
N TRP A 180 -2.08 8.67 -1.45
CA TRP A 180 -1.92 9.09 -2.85
C TRP A 180 -2.91 8.42 -3.78
N ASP A 181 -3.14 7.12 -3.62
CA ASP A 181 -4.14 6.38 -4.39
C ASP A 181 -5.55 6.98 -4.20
N ALA A 182 -5.84 7.44 -2.98
CA ALA A 182 -7.13 8.08 -2.68
C ALA A 182 -7.25 9.48 -3.30
N ILE A 183 -6.15 10.24 -3.42
CA ILE A 183 -6.11 11.56 -4.05
C ILE A 183 -6.19 11.42 -5.58
N GLU A 184 -5.36 10.59 -6.21
CA GLU A 184 -5.37 10.37 -7.66
C GLU A 184 -6.74 9.92 -8.17
N ARG A 185 -7.44 9.12 -7.38
CA ARG A 185 -8.79 8.65 -7.68
C ARG A 185 -9.89 9.67 -7.34
N GLY A 186 -9.53 10.87 -6.89
CA GLY A 186 -10.45 11.94 -6.57
C GLY A 186 -11.39 11.68 -5.39
N PHE A 187 -11.02 10.81 -4.44
CA PHE A 187 -11.78 10.59 -3.20
C PHE A 187 -11.43 11.59 -2.12
N LEU A 188 -10.20 12.04 -2.14
CA LEU A 188 -9.67 13.11 -1.32
C LEU A 188 -9.32 14.29 -2.21
N VAL A 189 -9.30 15.50 -1.63
CA VAL A 189 -8.80 16.67 -2.33
C VAL A 189 -7.27 16.64 -2.38
N PRO A 190 -6.64 17.18 -3.44
CA PRO A 190 -5.20 17.40 -3.44
C PRO A 190 -4.81 18.37 -2.34
N PHE A 191 -3.54 18.38 -1.95
CA PHE A 191 -3.06 19.29 -0.94
C PHE A 191 -1.75 19.99 -1.33
N GLN A 192 -1.58 21.18 -0.78
CA GLN A 192 -0.34 21.96 -0.86
C GLN A 192 0.27 22.00 0.54
N TYR A 193 1.44 21.38 0.69
CA TYR A 193 2.15 21.30 1.96
C TYR A 193 3.36 22.21 1.96
N PHE A 194 3.43 23.07 2.96
CA PHE A 194 4.51 24.00 3.18
C PHE A 194 5.18 23.73 4.53
N ALA A 195 6.41 23.25 4.53
CA ALA A 195 7.21 23.15 5.74
C ALA A 195 8.03 24.43 5.90
N VAL A 196 7.83 25.09 7.02
CA VAL A 196 8.44 26.38 7.36
C VAL A 196 9.34 26.21 8.58
N ALA A 197 10.62 26.47 8.44
CA ALA A 197 11.54 26.49 9.58
C ALA A 197 11.22 27.69 10.48
N ASP A 198 10.83 27.42 11.73
CA ASP A 198 10.48 28.46 12.70
C ASP A 198 11.67 28.93 13.60
N GLY A 199 12.82 28.30 13.42
CA GLY A 199 14.05 28.64 14.14
C GLY A 199 14.10 28.18 15.61
N THR A 200 13.02 27.58 16.13
CA THR A 200 12.94 27.16 17.54
C THR A 200 13.86 25.96 17.81
N ASP A 201 14.71 26.06 18.82
CA ASP A 201 15.58 24.95 19.25
C ASP A 201 14.82 24.00 20.19
N LEU A 202 14.45 22.83 19.68
CA LEU A 202 13.68 21.81 20.42
C LEU A 202 14.55 20.81 21.18
N ARG A 203 15.88 20.87 21.04
CA ARG A 203 16.81 19.92 21.67
C ARG A 203 16.78 20.04 23.19
N SER A 204 16.59 21.25 23.71
CA SER A 204 16.55 21.55 25.16
C SER A 204 15.34 20.96 25.88
N VAL A 205 14.25 20.65 25.15
CA VAL A 205 13.00 20.14 25.69
C VAL A 205 12.78 18.65 25.37
N TRP A 206 13.81 17.94 24.91
CA TRP A 206 13.79 16.50 24.68
C TRP A 206 14.21 15.76 25.94
N ARG A 207 13.33 14.88 26.51
CA ARG A 207 13.58 14.11 27.73
C ARG A 207 13.01 12.70 27.59
N ALA A 208 13.78 11.71 28.02
CA ALA A 208 13.35 10.31 28.06
C ALA A 208 12.73 9.78 26.75
N GLY A 209 13.31 10.16 25.60
CA GLY A 209 12.87 9.68 24.28
C GLY A 209 11.67 10.41 23.66
N ARG A 210 11.19 11.49 24.26
CA ARG A 210 10.06 12.33 23.79
C ARG A 210 10.21 13.80 24.17
N TYR A 211 9.40 14.67 23.56
CA TYR A 211 9.34 16.06 23.96
C TYR A 211 8.59 16.25 25.29
N ASP A 212 9.16 17.06 26.18
CA ASP A 212 8.48 17.56 27.37
C ASP A 212 7.41 18.59 26.93
N LEU A 213 6.14 18.21 26.99
CA LEU A 213 5.04 19.05 26.55
C LEU A 213 4.90 20.36 27.32
N ALA A 214 5.23 20.37 28.61
CA ALA A 214 5.18 21.58 29.43
C ALA A 214 6.30 22.55 29.06
N GLY A 215 7.52 22.05 28.91
CA GLY A 215 8.67 22.81 28.43
C GLY A 215 8.45 23.36 27.01
N LEU A 216 7.89 22.53 26.10
CA LEU A 216 7.59 22.92 24.74
C LEU A 216 6.51 24.02 24.66
N SER A 217 5.43 23.90 25.45
CA SER A 217 4.39 24.93 25.53
C SER A 217 4.94 26.26 26.02
N LYS A 218 5.76 26.22 27.06
CA LYS A 218 6.42 27.43 27.61
C LYS A 218 7.34 28.08 26.57
N LEU A 219 8.05 27.27 25.79
CA LEU A 219 8.92 27.76 24.72
C LEU A 219 8.10 28.52 23.68
N TYR A 220 7.00 27.94 23.21
CA TYR A 220 6.15 28.50 22.16
C TYR A 220 5.31 29.71 22.61
N THR A 221 4.80 29.71 23.84
CA THR A 221 4.04 30.86 24.36
C THR A 221 4.94 32.06 24.71
N GLY A 222 6.21 31.81 24.95
CA GLY A 222 7.22 32.85 25.17
C GLY A 222 7.78 33.47 23.89
N ASP A 223 7.58 32.84 22.73
CA ASP A 223 8.17 33.26 21.46
C ASP A 223 7.17 34.01 20.57
N ARG A 224 7.17 35.35 20.72
CA ARG A 224 6.35 36.23 19.88
C ARG A 224 6.83 36.31 18.44
N VAL A 225 8.12 36.06 18.17
CA VAL A 225 8.68 36.10 16.80
C VAL A 225 8.11 34.94 16.01
N ARG A 226 8.09 33.73 16.61
CA ARG A 226 7.42 32.57 16.03
C ARG A 226 5.94 32.82 15.76
N ALA A 227 5.22 33.41 16.72
CA ALA A 227 3.80 33.70 16.55
C ALA A 227 3.54 34.68 15.37
N HIS A 228 4.39 35.71 15.18
CA HIS A 228 4.30 36.62 14.03
C HIS A 228 4.63 35.88 12.71
N LEU A 229 5.65 35.04 12.70
CA LEU A 229 6.00 34.22 11.54
C LEU A 229 4.80 33.35 11.09
N ILE A 230 4.08 32.74 12.02
CA ILE A 230 2.88 31.95 11.71
C ILE A 230 1.82 32.79 11.00
N VAL A 231 1.54 33.99 11.48
CA VAL A 231 0.59 34.92 10.86
C VAL A 231 1.06 35.36 9.47
N GLU A 232 2.34 35.66 9.33
CA GLU A 232 2.95 36.06 8.05
C GLU A 232 2.82 34.95 7.01
N ARG A 233 3.17 33.70 7.35
CA ARG A 233 3.05 32.56 6.47
C ARG A 233 1.60 32.21 6.12
N LEU A 234 0.66 32.41 7.05
CA LEU A 234 -0.75 32.31 6.72
C LEU A 234 -1.17 33.31 5.64
N ARG A 235 -0.72 34.56 5.72
CA ARG A 235 -1.01 35.59 4.71
C ARG A 235 -0.32 35.34 3.37
N GLU A 236 0.78 34.65 3.37
CA GLU A 236 1.54 34.31 2.16
C GLU A 236 0.90 33.13 1.39
N HIS A 237 0.41 32.12 2.10
CA HIS A 237 -0.03 30.86 1.49
C HIS A 237 -1.54 30.66 1.46
N VAL A 238 -2.32 31.51 2.11
CA VAL A 238 -3.78 31.46 2.12
C VAL A 238 -4.33 32.77 1.57
N ASP A 239 -5.17 32.70 0.53
CA ASP A 239 -5.68 33.89 -0.19
C ASP A 239 -6.38 34.88 0.76
N ASP A 240 -7.24 34.39 1.66
CA ASP A 240 -7.92 35.20 2.68
C ASP A 240 -7.95 34.44 4.02
N PRO A 241 -6.95 34.69 4.90
CA PRO A 241 -6.90 34.00 6.21
C PRO A 241 -8.11 34.27 7.12
N ALA A 242 -8.83 35.36 6.91
CA ALA A 242 -10.05 35.64 7.70
C ALA A 242 -11.25 34.81 7.27
N ARG A 243 -11.22 34.25 6.07
CA ARG A 243 -12.31 33.42 5.49
C ARG A 243 -11.94 31.94 5.33
N MET A 244 -10.71 31.54 5.66
CA MET A 244 -10.30 30.14 5.66
C MET A 244 -11.14 29.33 6.66
N ARG A 245 -11.12 28.02 6.53
CA ARG A 245 -11.65 27.07 7.52
C ARG A 245 -10.52 26.21 8.02
N ALA A 246 -9.84 26.68 9.07
CA ALA A 246 -8.62 26.07 9.54
C ALA A 246 -8.77 25.27 10.83
N LEU A 247 -7.95 24.18 10.92
CA LEU A 247 -7.67 23.48 12.17
C LEU A 247 -6.21 23.69 12.54
N GLY A 248 -5.94 24.21 13.75
CA GLY A 248 -4.58 24.38 14.28
C GLY A 248 -4.31 23.44 15.45
N PHE A 249 -3.28 22.59 15.30
CA PHE A 249 -2.90 21.59 16.30
C PHE A 249 -1.82 22.12 17.22
N CYS A 250 -2.17 22.35 18.49
CA CYS A 250 -1.31 22.94 19.51
C CYS A 250 -0.77 21.89 20.49
N VAL A 251 0.27 22.24 21.25
CA VAL A 251 0.93 21.36 22.23
C VAL A 251 0.06 21.14 23.46
N ARG A 252 -0.49 22.23 24.03
CA ARG A 252 -1.28 22.27 25.25
C ARG A 252 -2.34 23.38 25.18
N VAL A 253 -3.23 23.41 26.15
CA VAL A 253 -4.32 24.40 26.23
C VAL A 253 -3.80 25.85 26.27
N ASP A 254 -2.78 26.11 27.08
CA ASP A 254 -2.11 27.40 27.19
C ASP A 254 -1.54 27.87 25.83
N HIS A 255 -0.92 26.98 25.06
CA HIS A 255 -0.45 27.30 23.70
C HIS A 255 -1.63 27.59 22.75
N ALA A 256 -2.71 26.81 22.81
CA ALA A 256 -3.88 27.04 21.97
C ALA A 256 -4.55 28.40 22.26
N VAL A 257 -4.70 28.74 23.55
CA VAL A 257 -5.25 30.05 23.97
C VAL A 257 -4.36 31.20 23.53
N PHE A 258 -3.04 31.07 23.70
CA PHE A 258 -2.07 32.07 23.24
C PHE A 258 -2.18 32.30 21.72
N MET A 259 -2.22 31.24 20.92
CA MET A 259 -2.31 31.34 19.46
C MET A 259 -3.69 31.89 19.02
N ALA A 260 -4.78 31.57 19.72
CA ALA A 260 -6.08 32.17 19.44
C ALA A 260 -6.06 33.69 19.65
N ASP A 261 -5.43 34.17 20.72
CA ASP A 261 -5.27 35.61 20.98
C ASP A 261 -4.44 36.30 19.88
N VAL A 262 -3.33 35.66 19.46
CA VAL A 262 -2.46 36.17 18.39
C VAL A 262 -3.23 36.27 17.06
N LEU A 263 -3.96 35.22 16.66
CA LEU A 263 -4.72 35.20 15.42
C LEU A 263 -5.86 36.22 15.43
N ASN A 264 -6.60 36.32 16.53
CA ASN A 264 -7.67 37.31 16.69
C ASN A 264 -7.14 38.74 16.59
N LYS A 265 -5.99 39.04 17.21
CA LYS A 265 -5.33 40.34 17.09
C LYS A 265 -4.83 40.65 15.66
N ALA A 266 -4.56 39.60 14.89
CA ALA A 266 -4.16 39.71 13.47
C ALA A 266 -5.38 39.84 12.52
N GLY A 267 -6.62 39.85 13.06
CA GLY A 267 -7.84 39.93 12.28
C GLY A 267 -8.35 38.59 11.73
N ILE A 268 -7.88 37.47 12.31
CA ILE A 268 -8.27 36.10 11.92
C ILE A 268 -9.17 35.53 13.03
N PRO A 269 -10.51 35.49 12.86
CA PRO A 269 -11.45 35.04 13.90
C PRO A 269 -11.16 33.61 14.34
N SER A 270 -10.75 33.42 15.57
CA SER A 270 -10.27 32.14 16.07
C SER A 270 -10.83 31.79 17.44
N ALA A 271 -11.06 30.50 17.68
CA ALA A 271 -11.50 29.98 18.97
C ALA A 271 -10.68 28.74 19.36
N THR A 272 -10.71 28.43 20.66
CA THR A 272 -10.01 27.25 21.21
C THR A 272 -11.04 26.16 21.56
N VAL A 273 -10.76 24.93 21.16
CA VAL A 273 -11.55 23.73 21.54
C VAL A 273 -10.60 22.69 22.12
N THR A 274 -10.86 22.30 23.38
CA THR A 274 -10.02 21.35 24.12
C THR A 274 -10.84 20.18 24.64
N GLY A 275 -10.20 19.21 25.31
CA GLY A 275 -10.84 18.09 25.98
C GLY A 275 -11.84 18.53 27.06
N GLU A 276 -11.58 19.67 27.70
CA GLU A 276 -12.41 20.24 28.76
C GLU A 276 -13.61 21.06 28.23
N THR A 277 -13.63 21.41 26.93
CA THR A 277 -14.74 22.18 26.33
C THR A 277 -16.02 21.34 26.32
N PRO A 278 -17.12 21.84 26.93
CA PRO A 278 -18.39 21.14 26.95
C PRO A 278 -18.89 20.75 25.55
N ARG A 279 -19.61 19.62 25.46
CA ARG A 279 -20.08 19.08 24.16
C ARG A 279 -20.94 20.09 23.36
N GLY A 280 -21.76 20.90 24.05
CA GLY A 280 -22.59 21.95 23.43
C GLY A 280 -21.74 23.03 22.77
N GLU A 281 -20.81 23.62 23.52
CA GLU A 281 -19.93 24.68 23.06
C GLU A 281 -18.99 24.18 21.93
N ARG A 282 -18.56 22.91 22.01
CA ARG A 282 -17.76 22.30 20.94
C ARG A 282 -18.54 22.20 19.63
N ARG A 283 -19.83 21.79 19.68
CA ARG A 283 -20.70 21.75 18.50
C ARG A 283 -20.93 23.13 17.93
N GLU A 284 -21.16 24.11 18.79
CA GLU A 284 -21.32 25.50 18.39
C GLU A 284 -20.10 26.08 17.72
N ALA A 285 -18.90 25.86 18.29
CA ALA A 285 -17.63 26.29 17.68
C ALA A 285 -17.42 25.66 16.29
N VAL A 286 -17.73 24.37 16.13
CA VAL A 286 -17.67 23.67 14.84
C VAL A 286 -18.66 24.25 13.84
N GLN A 287 -19.91 24.56 14.28
CA GLN A 287 -20.91 25.16 13.42
C GLN A 287 -20.49 26.57 12.98
N ARG A 288 -19.97 27.38 13.86
CA ARG A 288 -19.44 28.73 13.56
C ARG A 288 -18.27 28.68 12.55
N LEU A 289 -17.42 27.62 12.61
CA LEU A 289 -16.36 27.42 11.60
C LEU A 289 -16.99 27.07 10.25
N ARG A 290 -18.01 26.22 10.20
CA ARG A 290 -18.73 25.88 8.96
C ARG A 290 -19.40 27.09 8.34
N ASP A 291 -20.06 27.89 9.16
CA ASP A 291 -20.79 29.08 8.71
C ASP A 291 -19.86 30.24 8.31
N GLY A 292 -18.56 30.15 8.66
CA GLY A 292 -17.55 31.17 8.36
C GLY A 292 -17.48 32.31 9.38
N ASP A 293 -18.14 32.19 10.53
CA ASP A 293 -18.03 33.11 11.66
C ASP A 293 -16.69 32.99 12.39
N LEU A 294 -16.07 31.82 12.25
CA LEU A 294 -14.69 31.55 12.69
C LEU A 294 -13.87 31.11 11.49
N ALA A 295 -12.62 31.56 11.44
CA ALA A 295 -11.64 31.19 10.45
C ALA A 295 -10.74 30.02 10.93
N CYS A 296 -10.50 29.92 12.24
CA CYS A 296 -9.61 28.91 12.79
C CYS A 296 -10.09 28.33 14.12
N LEU A 297 -10.05 27.01 14.26
CA LEU A 297 -10.19 26.32 15.54
C LEU A 297 -8.84 25.76 15.98
N LEU A 298 -8.35 26.24 17.13
CA LEU A 298 -7.13 25.78 17.74
C LEU A 298 -7.43 24.68 18.75
N THR A 299 -6.75 23.54 18.63
CA THR A 299 -7.10 22.33 19.38
C THR A 299 -5.90 21.64 19.99
N VAL A 300 -6.18 20.88 21.05
CA VAL A 300 -5.22 19.98 21.72
C VAL A 300 -5.88 18.62 21.80
N ASP A 301 -5.38 17.65 21.01
CA ASP A 301 -5.77 16.23 21.00
C ASP A 301 -7.28 15.91 20.78
N VAL A 302 -8.14 16.91 20.70
CA VAL A 302 -9.62 16.70 20.62
C VAL A 302 -10.09 16.35 19.22
N PHE A 303 -9.47 16.89 18.18
CA PHE A 303 -9.82 16.66 16.78
C PHE A 303 -8.94 15.60 16.10
N ASN A 304 -8.16 14.87 16.85
CA ASN A 304 -7.46 13.71 16.32
C ASN A 304 -8.48 12.64 15.86
N GLU A 305 -9.68 12.58 16.49
CA GLU A 305 -10.72 11.59 16.20
C GLU A 305 -12.16 12.19 16.27
N GLY A 306 -13.03 11.68 15.43
CA GLY A 306 -14.48 11.72 15.61
C GLY A 306 -15.26 12.99 15.29
N ILE A 307 -14.66 14.07 14.81
CA ILE A 307 -15.41 15.24 14.28
C ILE A 307 -15.21 15.30 12.77
N ASP A 308 -16.31 15.38 12.05
CA ASP A 308 -16.36 15.48 10.60
C ASP A 308 -16.64 16.93 10.19
N ILE A 309 -15.61 17.60 9.66
CA ILE A 309 -15.71 18.95 9.09
C ILE A 309 -15.07 18.91 7.69
N PRO A 310 -15.81 18.44 6.67
CA PRO A 310 -15.27 18.35 5.31
C PRO A 310 -14.84 19.70 4.74
N GLU A 311 -15.42 20.78 5.23
CA GLU A 311 -15.20 22.15 4.81
C GLU A 311 -13.82 22.70 5.19
N VAL A 312 -13.07 22.02 6.07
CA VAL A 312 -11.70 22.41 6.46
C VAL A 312 -10.79 22.43 5.22
N ASP A 313 -10.29 23.61 4.88
CA ASP A 313 -9.41 23.88 3.73
C ASP A 313 -7.97 24.21 4.12
N THR A 314 -7.71 24.40 5.42
CA THR A 314 -6.39 24.75 5.95
C THR A 314 -6.08 23.94 7.21
N VAL A 315 -4.85 23.44 7.32
CA VAL A 315 -4.35 22.72 8.51
C VAL A 315 -3.04 23.34 8.96
N LEU A 316 -2.94 23.65 10.25
CA LEU A 316 -1.76 24.25 10.87
C LEU A 316 -1.15 23.26 11.88
N PHE A 317 0.04 22.76 11.59
CA PHE A 317 0.85 22.00 12.55
C PHE A 317 1.71 22.97 13.37
N LEU A 318 1.21 23.33 14.54
CA LEU A 318 1.85 24.29 15.45
C LEU A 318 2.68 23.57 16.54
N ARG A 319 2.78 22.26 16.44
CA ARG A 319 3.57 21.40 17.33
C ARG A 319 4.38 20.39 16.54
N PRO A 320 5.54 19.93 17.03
CA PRO A 320 6.22 18.79 16.44
C PRO A 320 5.36 17.54 16.64
N THR A 321 5.03 16.86 15.55
CA THR A 321 4.29 15.63 15.59
C THR A 321 5.26 14.47 15.32
N GLU A 322 5.58 13.70 16.36
CA GLU A 322 6.54 12.58 16.28
C GLU A 322 5.94 11.36 15.58
N SER A 323 4.64 11.11 15.82
CA SER A 323 3.93 9.98 15.25
C SER A 323 3.45 10.29 13.83
N ALA A 324 3.93 9.53 12.85
CA ALA A 324 3.44 9.55 11.48
C ALA A 324 1.91 9.32 11.41
N THR A 325 1.41 8.48 12.30
CA THR A 325 -0.01 8.16 12.50
C THR A 325 -0.84 9.38 12.87
N VAL A 326 -0.45 10.08 13.94
CA VAL A 326 -1.14 11.29 14.39
C VAL A 326 -1.08 12.36 13.30
N PHE A 327 0.04 12.49 12.62
CA PHE A 327 0.21 13.41 11.49
C PHE A 327 -0.79 13.11 10.36
N LEU A 328 -0.89 11.84 9.92
CA LEU A 328 -1.84 11.45 8.86
C LEU A 328 -3.31 11.58 9.29
N GLN A 329 -3.63 11.33 10.57
CA GLN A 329 -4.99 11.54 11.10
C GLN A 329 -5.37 13.02 11.06
N GLN A 330 -4.48 13.90 11.49
CA GLN A 330 -4.67 15.34 11.48
C GLN A 330 -4.77 15.89 10.06
N LEU A 331 -3.89 15.47 9.16
CA LEU A 331 -3.92 15.81 7.74
C LEU A 331 -5.23 15.34 7.08
N GLY A 332 -5.64 14.10 7.37
CA GLY A 332 -6.86 13.47 6.84
C GLY A 332 -8.15 14.23 7.15
N ARG A 333 -8.16 15.07 8.19
CA ARG A 333 -9.32 15.94 8.50
C ARG A 333 -9.57 16.97 7.41
N GLY A 334 -8.50 17.52 6.85
CA GLY A 334 -8.60 18.52 5.77
C GLY A 334 -8.66 17.90 4.36
N LEU A 335 -8.46 16.61 4.18
CA LEU A 335 -8.44 16.00 2.84
C LEU A 335 -9.81 15.63 2.30
N ARG A 336 -10.88 15.71 3.10
CA ARG A 336 -12.23 15.37 2.66
C ARG A 336 -12.75 16.37 1.63
N ARG A 337 -13.53 15.86 0.68
CA ARG A 337 -14.18 16.69 -0.33
C ARG A 337 -15.36 17.43 0.26
N ALA A 338 -15.46 18.73 -0.04
CA ALA A 338 -16.63 19.57 0.24
C ALA A 338 -16.95 20.44 -0.98
N GLU A 339 -18.15 20.94 -1.07
CA GLU A 339 -18.57 21.84 -2.13
C GLU A 339 -17.72 23.12 -2.11
N GLY A 340 -17.21 23.53 -3.26
CA GLY A 340 -16.32 24.69 -3.40
C GLY A 340 -14.87 24.50 -2.96
N LYS A 341 -14.53 23.38 -2.33
CA LYS A 341 -13.16 23.09 -1.87
C LYS A 341 -12.34 22.43 -2.97
N ARG A 342 -11.28 23.10 -3.42
CA ARG A 342 -10.39 22.63 -4.51
C ARG A 342 -9.17 21.88 -4.01
N CYS A 343 -8.56 22.36 -2.92
CA CYS A 343 -7.36 21.75 -2.32
C CYS A 343 -7.36 22.00 -0.81
N LEU A 344 -6.42 21.35 -0.11
CA LEU A 344 -6.10 21.60 1.28
C LEU A 344 -4.76 22.30 1.37
N THR A 345 -4.68 23.42 2.07
CA THR A 345 -3.42 24.09 2.43
C THR A 345 -2.91 23.56 3.77
N VAL A 346 -1.66 23.13 3.82
CA VAL A 346 -1.02 22.61 5.04
C VAL A 346 0.22 23.45 5.35
N LEU A 347 0.24 24.07 6.52
CA LEU A 347 1.40 24.79 7.05
C LEU A 347 1.97 24.02 8.24
N ASP A 348 3.20 23.56 8.13
CA ASP A 348 3.91 22.79 9.15
C ASP A 348 5.13 23.59 9.64
N PHE A 349 5.07 24.05 10.89
CA PHE A 349 6.13 24.85 11.50
C PHE A 349 7.15 23.95 12.17
N VAL A 350 8.33 23.88 11.55
CA VAL A 350 9.38 22.92 11.86
C VAL A 350 10.49 23.62 12.68
N GLY A 351 10.61 23.27 13.96
CA GLY A 351 11.76 23.66 14.79
C GLY A 351 12.99 22.80 14.52
N GLN A 352 14.13 23.17 15.10
CA GLN A 352 15.35 22.35 15.07
C GLN A 352 15.15 21.11 15.96
N PRO A 353 14.99 19.90 15.39
CA PRO A 353 14.61 18.73 16.16
C PRO A 353 15.80 18.15 16.92
N HIS A 354 15.52 17.34 17.93
CA HIS A 354 16.49 16.45 18.53
C HIS A 354 16.98 15.39 17.52
N GLU A 355 18.20 14.88 17.68
CA GLU A 355 18.81 13.90 16.77
C GLU A 355 18.00 12.60 16.57
N SER A 356 17.20 12.22 17.58
CA SER A 356 16.34 11.04 17.54
C SER A 356 15.01 11.26 16.79
N PHE A 357 14.68 12.49 16.39
CA PHE A 357 13.46 12.77 15.64
C PHE A 357 13.59 12.27 14.19
N ARG A 358 12.61 11.50 13.72
CA ARG A 358 12.66 10.83 12.42
C ARG A 358 11.71 11.49 11.40
N TYR A 359 12.19 12.47 10.66
CA TYR A 359 11.43 13.02 9.51
C TYR A 359 11.15 11.98 8.44
N VAL A 360 12.04 11.00 8.27
CA VAL A 360 11.89 9.90 7.32
C VAL A 360 10.54 9.20 7.47
N ASP A 361 10.10 8.94 8.70
CA ASP A 361 8.85 8.21 8.97
C ASP A 361 7.63 9.05 8.58
N ARG A 362 7.67 10.39 8.77
CA ARG A 362 6.61 11.31 8.32
C ARG A 362 6.51 11.39 6.80
N PHE A 363 7.64 11.56 6.12
CA PHE A 363 7.64 11.62 4.66
C PHE A 363 7.32 10.27 4.02
N ARG A 364 7.74 9.15 4.62
CA ARG A 364 7.28 7.81 4.19
C ARG A 364 5.79 7.63 4.37
N ALA A 365 5.21 8.14 5.46
CA ALA A 365 3.77 8.10 5.66
C ALA A 365 3.01 8.94 4.62
N LEU A 366 3.60 10.06 4.17
CA LEU A 366 3.06 10.88 3.08
C LEU A 366 3.27 10.24 1.71
N LEU A 367 4.51 9.80 1.40
CA LEU A 367 4.92 9.39 0.05
C LEU A 367 4.74 7.88 -0.20
N GLY A 368 4.32 7.12 0.81
CA GLY A 368 4.23 5.67 0.77
C GLY A 368 5.56 4.98 1.07
N ARG A 369 5.69 3.69 0.67
CA ARG A 369 6.92 2.89 0.89
C ARG A 369 8.06 3.35 -0.04
N THR A 370 8.46 4.59 0.11
CA THR A 370 9.59 5.17 -0.62
C THR A 370 10.89 4.80 0.07
N GLY A 371 11.83 4.23 -0.64
CA GLY A 371 13.17 3.93 -0.12
C GLY A 371 13.89 5.21 0.35
N ARG A 372 14.75 5.11 1.37
CA ARG A 372 15.45 6.29 1.93
C ARG A 372 16.23 7.10 0.88
N ARG A 373 16.80 6.42 -0.12
CA ARG A 373 17.57 7.07 -1.19
C ARG A 373 16.66 7.83 -2.15
N GLU A 374 15.55 7.23 -2.51
CA GLU A 374 14.53 7.85 -3.35
C GLU A 374 13.93 9.05 -2.64
N LEU A 375 13.59 8.91 -1.34
CA LEU A 375 13.14 10.03 -0.52
C LEU A 375 14.16 11.18 -0.54
N LYS A 376 15.46 10.89 -0.43
CA LYS A 376 16.51 11.91 -0.54
C LYS A 376 16.48 12.61 -1.89
N GLN A 377 16.39 11.85 -3.00
CA GLN A 377 16.31 12.41 -4.34
C GLN A 377 15.03 13.24 -4.54
N GLN A 378 13.91 12.79 -4.00
CA GLN A 378 12.64 13.55 -4.05
C GLN A 378 12.76 14.87 -3.28
N VAL A 379 13.32 14.86 -2.08
CA VAL A 379 13.57 16.09 -1.29
C VAL A 379 14.52 17.03 -2.03
N GLU A 380 15.63 16.52 -2.60
CA GLU A 380 16.60 17.31 -3.37
C GLU A 380 15.98 17.93 -4.63
N ARG A 381 15.02 17.26 -5.26
CA ARG A 381 14.36 17.70 -6.50
C ARG A 381 13.05 18.44 -6.28
N GLY A 382 12.63 18.68 -5.04
CA GLY A 382 11.37 19.36 -4.73
C GLY A 382 10.12 18.52 -5.04
N PHE A 383 10.20 17.19 -4.90
CA PHE A 383 9.08 16.25 -5.06
C PHE A 383 8.38 16.31 -6.44
N PRO A 384 9.08 16.02 -7.53
CA PRO A 384 8.56 16.19 -8.90
C PRO A 384 7.44 15.22 -9.29
N PHE A 385 7.26 14.11 -8.55
CA PHE A 385 6.32 13.03 -8.88
C PHE A 385 5.17 12.93 -7.88
N LEU A 386 4.43 14.03 -7.69
CA LEU A 386 3.24 14.04 -6.86
C LEU A 386 1.97 13.98 -7.72
N PRO A 387 0.84 13.43 -7.18
CA PRO A 387 -0.44 13.47 -7.86
C PRO A 387 -0.84 14.87 -8.30
N SER A 388 -1.59 14.95 -9.42
CA SER A 388 -2.03 16.22 -9.98
C SER A 388 -2.72 17.11 -8.94
N GLY A 389 -2.30 18.36 -8.85
CA GLY A 389 -2.80 19.34 -7.88
C GLY A 389 -2.16 19.28 -6.49
N CYS A 390 -1.29 18.30 -6.23
CA CYS A 390 -0.50 18.24 -5.01
C CYS A 390 0.84 18.97 -5.18
N SER A 391 1.27 19.63 -4.11
CA SER A 391 2.63 20.17 -4.01
C SER A 391 3.19 19.98 -2.61
N LEU A 392 4.49 19.79 -2.52
CA LEU A 392 5.22 19.66 -1.27
C LEU A 392 6.44 20.56 -1.34
N GLN A 393 6.42 21.65 -0.59
CA GLN A 393 7.45 22.68 -0.60
C GLN A 393 8.10 22.76 0.78
N LEU A 394 9.40 22.71 0.80
CA LEU A 394 10.21 22.92 1.99
C LEU A 394 10.97 24.23 1.79
N ASP A 395 11.00 25.11 2.79
CA ASP A 395 11.95 26.22 2.74
C ASP A 395 13.39 25.67 2.81
N ASP A 396 14.37 26.48 2.41
CA ASP A 396 15.78 26.05 2.31
C ASP A 396 16.27 25.40 3.61
N ARG A 397 15.88 25.96 4.74
CA ARG A 397 16.30 25.47 6.05
C ARG A 397 15.61 24.16 6.45
N SER A 398 14.32 24.03 6.18
CA SER A 398 13.59 22.78 6.36
C SER A 398 14.13 21.68 5.45
N GLN A 399 14.47 22.02 4.21
CA GLN A 399 15.08 21.09 3.26
C GLN A 399 16.43 20.58 3.77
N GLU A 400 17.30 21.47 4.26
CA GLU A 400 18.57 21.08 4.89
C GLU A 400 18.36 20.12 6.07
N LEU A 401 17.44 20.45 6.99
CA LEU A 401 17.15 19.64 8.18
C LEU A 401 16.63 18.24 7.80
N VAL A 402 15.74 18.16 6.82
CA VAL A 402 15.21 16.89 6.32
C VAL A 402 16.31 16.10 5.61
N LEU A 403 17.09 16.71 4.72
CA LEU A 403 18.19 16.06 4.00
C LEU A 403 19.27 15.55 4.95
N GLU A 404 19.61 16.31 5.98
CA GLU A 404 20.56 15.87 6.99
C GLU A 404 20.05 14.62 7.74
N ASN A 405 18.79 14.64 8.17
CA ASN A 405 18.15 13.51 8.87
C ASN A 405 18.05 12.26 7.98
N VAL A 406 17.62 12.42 6.71
CA VAL A 406 17.53 11.34 5.72
C VAL A 406 18.91 10.79 5.38
N SER A 407 19.91 11.67 5.21
CA SER A 407 21.28 11.27 4.82
C SER A 407 22.02 10.51 5.92
N ARG A 408 21.73 10.77 7.19
CA ARG A 408 22.27 9.98 8.32
C ARG A 408 21.85 8.52 8.22
N GLY A 409 20.65 8.24 7.71
CA GLY A 409 20.14 6.88 7.49
C GLY A 409 20.60 6.17 6.20
N LEU A 410 21.32 6.88 5.30
CA LEU A 410 21.59 6.42 3.92
C LEU A 410 22.90 5.69 3.70
N ARG A 411 23.74 5.48 4.71
CA ARG A 411 25.00 4.75 4.54
C ARG A 411 24.79 3.23 4.41
N LEU A 412 23.92 2.81 3.47
CA LEU A 412 23.65 1.40 3.14
C LEU A 412 24.80 0.77 2.32
N ASN A 413 26.03 0.85 2.80
CA ASN A 413 27.12 0.05 2.27
C ASN A 413 27.16 -1.33 2.97
N ARG A 414 27.90 -2.28 2.40
CA ARG A 414 28.04 -3.64 2.97
C ARG A 414 28.42 -3.63 4.45
N ARG A 415 29.32 -2.73 4.86
CA ARG A 415 29.81 -2.66 6.23
C ARG A 415 28.76 -2.13 7.20
N SER A 416 27.99 -1.12 6.78
CA SER A 416 26.93 -0.56 7.63
C SER A 416 25.78 -1.56 7.80
N LEU A 417 25.35 -2.24 6.74
CA LEU A 417 24.33 -3.29 6.81
C LEU A 417 24.82 -4.50 7.64
N ALA A 418 26.06 -4.91 7.50
CA ALA A 418 26.63 -5.99 8.31
C ALA A 418 26.74 -5.60 9.79
N LYS A 419 27.02 -4.33 10.09
CA LYS A 419 26.98 -3.82 11.46
C LYS A 419 25.55 -3.86 12.00
N GLU A 420 24.58 -3.37 11.25
CA GLU A 420 23.15 -3.35 11.61
C GLU A 420 22.63 -4.78 11.85
N LEU A 421 23.01 -5.74 10.98
CA LEU A 421 22.68 -7.16 11.17
C LEU A 421 23.26 -7.73 12.48
N ARG A 422 24.50 -7.34 12.84
CA ARG A 422 25.12 -7.75 14.12
C ARG A 422 24.40 -7.13 15.30
N ASP A 423 24.07 -5.86 15.21
CA ASP A 423 23.49 -5.07 16.32
C ASP A 423 22.03 -5.48 16.59
N CYS A 424 21.24 -5.83 15.54
CA CYS A 424 19.87 -6.32 15.73
C CYS A 424 19.77 -7.81 16.09
N GLY A 425 20.84 -8.58 15.92
CA GLY A 425 20.88 -10.00 16.27
C GLY A 425 19.96 -10.90 15.45
N ALA A 426 19.49 -10.45 14.28
CA ALA A 426 18.62 -11.23 13.42
C ALA A 426 19.38 -12.48 12.87
N THR A 427 18.72 -13.62 12.92
CA THR A 427 19.27 -14.92 12.49
C THR A 427 18.83 -15.35 11.09
N ASP A 428 17.80 -14.71 10.56
CA ASP A 428 17.18 -15.01 9.27
C ASP A 428 16.88 -13.74 8.45
N LEU A 429 16.55 -13.95 7.19
CA LEU A 429 16.28 -12.89 6.21
C LEU A 429 15.10 -12.00 6.63
N ALA A 430 13.99 -12.60 7.05
CA ALA A 430 12.77 -11.87 7.39
C ALA A 430 12.99 -10.98 8.62
N GLY A 431 13.55 -11.53 9.69
CA GLY A 431 13.88 -10.79 10.89
C GLY A 431 14.85 -9.65 10.67
N PHE A 432 15.83 -9.82 9.76
CA PHE A 432 16.73 -8.73 9.39
C PHE A 432 16.05 -7.62 8.61
N LEU A 433 15.23 -7.96 7.63
CA LEU A 433 14.48 -6.96 6.84
C LEU A 433 13.55 -6.13 7.74
N ASP A 434 12.85 -6.78 8.65
CA ASP A 434 11.93 -6.12 9.58
C ASP A 434 12.68 -5.25 10.60
N ALA A 435 13.75 -5.76 11.22
CA ALA A 435 14.53 -5.01 12.20
C ALA A 435 15.25 -3.79 11.59
N ALA A 436 15.78 -3.94 10.37
CA ALA A 436 16.49 -2.87 9.67
C ALA A 436 15.56 -1.92 8.88
N GLY A 437 14.27 -2.26 8.76
CA GLY A 437 13.31 -1.53 7.94
C GLY A 437 13.70 -1.51 6.47
N LEU A 438 14.24 -2.62 5.95
CA LEU A 438 14.72 -2.79 4.58
C LEU A 438 13.71 -3.53 3.71
N GLU A 439 13.66 -3.18 2.44
CA GLU A 439 12.97 -3.98 1.43
C GLU A 439 13.92 -4.99 0.77
N LEU A 440 13.38 -6.11 0.25
CA LEU A 440 14.13 -7.13 -0.49
C LEU A 440 15.02 -6.51 -1.59
N ALA A 441 14.47 -5.56 -2.31
CA ALA A 441 15.15 -4.88 -3.40
C ALA A 441 16.33 -4.01 -2.95
N GLU A 442 16.28 -3.46 -1.74
CA GLU A 442 17.39 -2.72 -1.14
C GLU A 442 18.51 -3.68 -0.70
N LEU A 443 18.13 -4.84 -0.14
CA LEU A 443 19.06 -5.87 0.26
C LEU A 443 19.81 -6.47 -0.94
N TYR A 444 19.07 -6.98 -1.95
CA TYR A 444 19.64 -7.67 -3.11
C TYR A 444 20.26 -6.75 -4.17
N ARG A 445 20.30 -5.46 -3.89
CA ARG A 445 20.90 -4.49 -4.81
C ARG A 445 22.36 -4.81 -5.13
N ALA A 446 22.71 -4.73 -6.42
CA ALA A 446 24.04 -5.05 -6.93
C ALA A 446 24.52 -6.48 -6.57
N GLY A 447 23.60 -7.43 -6.43
CA GLY A 447 23.90 -8.83 -6.14
C GLY A 447 24.34 -9.11 -4.71
N ARG A 448 24.11 -8.19 -3.76
CA ARG A 448 24.30 -8.46 -2.33
C ARG A 448 23.34 -9.57 -1.88
N THR A 449 23.73 -10.29 -0.85
CA THR A 449 22.91 -11.34 -0.23
C THR A 449 22.94 -11.23 1.28
N PHE A 450 21.93 -11.74 1.95
CA PHE A 450 21.90 -11.86 3.41
C PHE A 450 23.09 -12.72 3.91
N THR A 451 23.35 -13.84 3.22
CA THR A 451 24.50 -14.73 3.49
C THR A 451 25.83 -13.98 3.44
N GLU A 452 26.03 -13.09 2.45
CA GLU A 452 27.23 -12.27 2.36
C GLU A 452 27.34 -11.28 3.52
N LEU A 453 26.24 -10.62 3.86
CA LEU A 453 26.21 -9.70 5.01
C LEU A 453 26.50 -10.42 6.32
N ALA A 454 25.96 -11.63 6.52
CA ALA A 454 26.24 -12.45 7.70
C ALA A 454 27.73 -12.84 7.80
N ARG A 455 28.40 -13.10 6.66
CA ARG A 455 29.87 -13.32 6.64
C ARG A 455 30.64 -12.06 7.05
N VAL A 456 30.28 -10.90 6.47
CA VAL A 456 30.93 -9.62 6.81
C VAL A 456 30.67 -9.22 8.26
N ALA A 457 29.50 -9.56 8.80
CA ALA A 457 29.14 -9.36 10.19
C ALA A 457 29.89 -10.30 11.17
N GLY A 458 30.57 -11.33 10.66
CA GLY A 458 31.22 -12.37 11.48
C GLY A 458 30.26 -13.38 12.10
N LEU A 459 29.00 -13.43 11.61
CA LEU A 459 28.00 -14.39 12.06
C LEU A 459 28.08 -15.72 11.30
N ARG A 460 28.81 -15.74 10.16
CA ARG A 460 29.12 -16.93 9.37
C ARG A 460 30.61 -16.98 9.05
N HIS A 461 31.16 -18.17 9.05
CA HIS A 461 32.61 -18.42 8.82
C HIS A 461 32.91 -19.27 7.57
N ASP A 462 31.85 -19.71 6.85
CA ASP A 462 32.01 -20.45 5.58
C ASP A 462 32.57 -19.53 4.47
N ARG A 463 33.35 -20.09 3.57
CA ARG A 463 33.90 -19.35 2.43
C ARG A 463 32.88 -19.29 1.28
N PRO A 464 32.78 -18.15 0.55
CA PRO A 464 31.94 -18.07 -0.63
C PRO A 464 32.44 -19.05 -1.69
N GLY A 465 31.54 -19.81 -2.31
CA GLY A 465 31.83 -20.66 -3.45
C GLY A 465 32.04 -19.85 -4.74
N PRO A 466 32.55 -20.47 -5.80
CA PRO A 466 32.93 -19.77 -7.03
C PRO A 466 31.79 -19.05 -7.74
N GLU A 467 30.56 -19.52 -7.62
CA GLU A 467 29.38 -18.96 -8.28
C GLU A 467 28.51 -18.12 -7.34
N SER A 468 28.96 -17.85 -6.11
CA SER A 468 28.16 -17.10 -5.12
C SER A 468 27.67 -15.75 -5.65
N GLY A 469 28.47 -15.04 -6.43
CA GLY A 469 28.06 -13.78 -7.04
C GLY A 469 27.01 -13.91 -8.16
N VAL A 470 27.02 -15.01 -8.90
CA VAL A 470 25.99 -15.30 -9.94
C VAL A 470 24.68 -15.63 -9.28
N ILE A 471 24.69 -16.54 -8.31
CA ILE A 471 23.50 -16.95 -7.53
C ILE A 471 22.92 -15.74 -6.77
N GLY A 472 23.77 -14.91 -6.15
CA GLY A 472 23.33 -13.70 -5.45
C GLY A 472 22.56 -12.72 -6.35
N ARG A 473 23.05 -12.48 -7.58
CA ARG A 473 22.27 -11.71 -8.56
C ARG A 473 20.99 -12.44 -8.97
N GLY A 474 21.02 -13.76 -9.05
CA GLY A 474 19.87 -14.61 -9.33
C GLY A 474 18.78 -14.49 -8.26
N LEU A 475 19.14 -14.50 -6.97
CA LEU A 475 18.20 -14.28 -5.87
C LEU A 475 17.47 -12.93 -6.01
N GLY A 476 18.20 -11.86 -6.34
CA GLY A 476 17.60 -10.56 -6.61
C GLY A 476 16.64 -10.54 -7.82
N ARG A 477 16.78 -11.51 -8.75
CA ARG A 477 15.84 -11.63 -9.88
C ARG A 477 14.55 -12.38 -9.53
N LEU A 478 14.48 -13.07 -8.39
CA LEU A 478 13.29 -13.79 -7.94
C LEU A 478 12.30 -12.94 -7.13
N ILE A 479 12.67 -11.75 -6.69
CA ILE A 479 11.88 -10.93 -5.79
C ILE A 479 10.50 -10.51 -6.34
N HIS A 480 10.24 -10.67 -7.65
CA HIS A 480 8.97 -10.38 -8.30
C HIS A 480 8.00 -11.56 -8.31
N VAL A 481 8.45 -12.75 -7.89
CA VAL A 481 7.63 -13.97 -7.95
C VAL A 481 6.47 -13.85 -6.97
N ASP A 482 5.26 -13.95 -7.50
CA ASP A 482 4.02 -13.61 -6.82
C ASP A 482 2.89 -14.63 -7.03
N ASP A 483 3.22 -15.83 -7.51
CA ASP A 483 2.27 -16.94 -7.60
C ASP A 483 2.64 -18.12 -6.69
N ARG A 484 1.59 -18.72 -6.15
CA ARG A 484 1.71 -19.82 -5.18
C ARG A 484 2.33 -21.08 -5.78
N ALA A 485 2.06 -21.36 -7.06
CA ALA A 485 2.52 -22.57 -7.70
C ALA A 485 4.05 -22.63 -7.78
N ARG A 486 4.69 -21.53 -8.25
CA ARG A 486 6.16 -21.44 -8.29
C ARG A 486 6.75 -21.47 -6.88
N LEU A 487 6.24 -20.63 -5.96
CA LEU A 487 6.79 -20.50 -4.61
C LEU A 487 6.75 -21.83 -3.84
N LEU A 488 5.61 -22.51 -3.81
CA LEU A 488 5.48 -23.81 -3.15
C LEU A 488 6.18 -24.93 -3.90
N GLY A 489 6.12 -24.93 -5.24
CA GLY A 489 6.80 -25.94 -6.05
C GLY A 489 8.32 -25.90 -5.83
N TRP A 490 8.92 -24.73 -5.87
CA TRP A 490 10.35 -24.54 -5.64
C TRP A 490 10.76 -24.83 -4.19
N SER A 491 9.96 -24.42 -3.21
CA SER A 491 10.20 -24.76 -1.80
C SER A 491 10.25 -26.26 -1.59
N ARG A 492 9.22 -26.99 -2.05
CA ARG A 492 9.14 -28.45 -1.93
C ARG A 492 10.28 -29.16 -2.66
N TRP A 493 10.69 -28.63 -3.83
CA TRP A 493 11.83 -29.17 -4.56
C TRP A 493 13.16 -28.98 -3.81
N LEU A 494 13.36 -27.85 -3.16
CA LEU A 494 14.51 -27.64 -2.28
C LEU A 494 14.56 -28.65 -1.13
N ASP A 495 13.40 -29.12 -0.68
CA ASP A 495 13.24 -30.12 0.37
C ASP A 495 13.25 -31.58 -0.17
N GLY A 496 13.54 -31.77 -1.46
CA GLY A 496 13.75 -33.08 -2.07
C GLY A 496 12.54 -33.65 -2.84
N ALA A 497 11.43 -32.88 -2.97
CA ALA A 497 10.33 -33.31 -3.80
C ALA A 497 10.66 -33.19 -5.30
N SER A 498 9.97 -33.97 -6.15
CA SER A 498 10.10 -33.84 -7.61
C SER A 498 9.49 -32.52 -8.09
N LEU A 499 10.10 -31.90 -9.09
CA LEU A 499 9.62 -30.68 -9.73
C LEU A 499 9.58 -30.89 -11.26
N GLY A 500 8.52 -30.38 -11.90
CA GLY A 500 8.39 -30.45 -13.36
C GLY A 500 9.54 -29.75 -14.08
N PHE A 501 9.82 -30.21 -15.29
CA PHE A 501 10.97 -29.75 -16.10
C PHE A 501 10.93 -28.22 -16.28
N GLU A 502 9.79 -27.66 -16.66
CA GLU A 502 9.62 -26.24 -16.93
C GLU A 502 9.83 -25.36 -15.70
N HIS A 503 9.32 -25.80 -14.54
CA HIS A 503 9.55 -25.10 -13.28
C HIS A 503 11.01 -25.14 -12.82
N ARG A 504 11.70 -26.27 -13.03
CA ARG A 504 13.15 -26.36 -12.79
C ARG A 504 13.91 -25.43 -13.72
N LEU A 505 13.52 -25.42 -15.01
CA LEU A 505 14.12 -24.57 -16.03
C LEU A 505 13.96 -23.09 -15.68
N MET A 506 12.76 -22.65 -15.26
CA MET A 506 12.50 -21.29 -14.79
C MET A 506 13.44 -20.89 -13.65
N LEU A 507 13.51 -21.70 -12.59
CA LEU A 507 14.30 -21.39 -11.40
C LEU A 507 15.81 -21.36 -11.73
N LEU A 508 16.33 -22.41 -12.36
CA LEU A 508 17.76 -22.57 -12.59
C LEU A 508 18.30 -21.55 -13.60
N THR A 509 17.53 -21.23 -14.65
CA THR A 509 17.93 -20.18 -15.60
C THR A 509 17.87 -18.77 -15.00
N THR A 510 16.96 -18.52 -14.06
CA THR A 510 16.92 -17.25 -13.34
C THR A 510 18.08 -17.10 -12.37
N LEU A 511 18.45 -18.16 -11.65
CA LEU A 511 19.55 -18.14 -10.68
C LEU A 511 20.92 -18.13 -11.34
N LEU A 512 21.14 -18.99 -12.34
CA LEU A 512 22.47 -19.29 -12.90
C LEU A 512 22.69 -18.72 -14.31
N GLY A 513 21.64 -18.19 -14.96
CA GLY A 513 21.70 -17.69 -16.31
C GLY A 513 21.16 -18.68 -17.36
N ARG A 514 20.89 -18.16 -18.58
CA ARG A 514 20.23 -18.91 -19.65
C ARG A 514 20.97 -20.21 -20.07
N GLU A 515 22.29 -20.25 -19.90
CA GLU A 515 23.13 -21.41 -20.25
C GLU A 515 22.85 -22.61 -19.33
N ALA A 516 22.27 -22.40 -18.14
CA ALA A 516 21.84 -23.49 -17.26
C ALA A 516 20.82 -24.44 -17.92
N ALA A 517 20.15 -23.98 -18.99
CA ALA A 517 19.21 -24.79 -19.77
C ALA A 517 19.90 -25.92 -20.59
N GLU A 518 21.18 -25.84 -20.87
CA GLU A 518 21.92 -26.89 -21.61
C GLU A 518 22.19 -28.14 -20.77
N ASP A 519 22.39 -27.98 -19.44
CA ASP A 519 22.58 -29.09 -18.49
C ASP A 519 21.88 -28.73 -17.16
N LEU A 520 20.57 -29.00 -17.08
CA LEU A 520 19.79 -28.73 -15.89
C LEU A 520 20.22 -29.49 -14.64
N ASP A 521 20.63 -30.73 -14.79
CA ASP A 521 21.08 -31.53 -13.67
C ASP A 521 22.49 -31.08 -13.18
N GLY A 522 23.34 -30.64 -14.07
CA GLY A 522 24.58 -29.96 -13.72
C GLY A 522 24.34 -28.62 -13.04
N ALA A 523 23.41 -27.84 -13.54
CA ALA A 523 23.00 -26.56 -12.93
C ALA A 523 22.44 -26.77 -11.51
N GLU A 524 21.62 -27.81 -11.29
CA GLU A 524 21.13 -28.16 -9.97
C GLU A 524 22.27 -28.55 -9.02
N ARG A 525 23.18 -29.40 -9.45
CA ARG A 525 24.37 -29.78 -8.65
C ARG A 525 25.20 -28.56 -8.26
N ARG A 526 25.40 -27.62 -9.19
CA ARG A 526 26.10 -26.35 -8.95
C ARG A 526 25.41 -25.51 -7.92
N LEU A 527 24.08 -25.33 -8.01
CA LEU A 527 23.28 -24.59 -7.00
C LEU A 527 23.40 -25.26 -5.63
N ARG A 528 23.16 -26.58 -5.56
CA ARG A 528 23.17 -27.33 -4.28
C ARG A 528 24.55 -27.36 -3.60
N ALA A 529 25.64 -27.17 -4.34
CA ALA A 529 26.98 -27.00 -3.77
C ALA A 529 27.16 -25.74 -2.93
N HIS A 530 26.19 -24.77 -3.02
CA HIS A 530 26.23 -23.52 -2.28
C HIS A 530 25.17 -23.52 -1.14
N GLY A 531 25.31 -24.45 -0.18
CA GLY A 531 24.31 -24.69 0.87
C GLY A 531 23.78 -23.44 1.61
N ALA A 532 24.67 -22.47 1.88
CA ALA A 532 24.28 -21.22 2.52
C ALA A 532 23.33 -20.36 1.65
N LEU A 533 23.57 -20.33 0.33
CA LEU A 533 22.69 -19.59 -0.59
C LEU A 533 21.40 -20.36 -0.92
N VAL A 534 21.44 -21.68 -0.86
CA VAL A 534 20.25 -22.53 -0.92
C VAL A 534 19.36 -22.27 0.29
N GLU A 535 19.95 -22.12 1.47
CA GLU A 535 19.20 -21.76 2.68
C GLU A 535 18.61 -20.35 2.57
N GLU A 536 19.37 -19.37 2.08
CA GLU A 536 18.85 -18.04 1.82
C GLU A 536 17.72 -18.06 0.76
N LEU A 537 17.82 -18.91 -0.27
CA LEU A 537 16.74 -19.11 -1.25
C LEU A 537 15.46 -19.65 -0.57
N ARG A 538 15.57 -20.60 0.37
CA ARG A 538 14.40 -21.07 1.15
C ARG A 538 13.76 -19.93 1.93
N GLN A 539 14.56 -19.14 2.62
CA GLN A 539 14.06 -17.99 3.38
C GLN A 539 13.41 -16.95 2.47
N LEU A 540 13.98 -16.69 1.29
CA LEU A 540 13.40 -15.79 0.30
C LEU A 540 12.06 -16.30 -0.22
N LEU A 541 11.95 -17.59 -0.59
CA LEU A 541 10.70 -18.18 -1.06
C LEU A 541 9.63 -18.17 0.04
N ALA A 542 9.99 -18.47 1.28
CA ALA A 542 9.09 -18.38 2.42
C ALA A 542 8.60 -16.95 2.65
N TYR A 543 9.51 -15.98 2.62
CA TYR A 543 9.20 -14.55 2.76
C TYR A 543 8.26 -14.05 1.66
N LEU A 544 8.49 -14.43 0.39
CA LEU A 544 7.61 -14.08 -0.72
C LEU A 544 6.25 -14.76 -0.60
N SER A 545 6.23 -16.05 -0.22
CA SER A 545 4.98 -16.81 -0.03
C SER A 545 4.10 -16.20 1.06
N ASP A 546 4.71 -15.74 2.16
CA ASP A 546 4.00 -15.09 3.28
C ASP A 546 3.40 -13.74 2.90
N ARG A 547 3.94 -13.08 1.87
CA ARG A 547 3.56 -11.74 1.42
C ARG A 547 2.84 -11.71 0.08
N LEU A 548 2.21 -12.81 -0.33
CA LEU A 548 1.33 -12.81 -1.51
C LEU A 548 0.16 -11.85 -1.28
N GLU A 549 0.00 -10.86 -2.15
CA GLU A 549 -0.99 -9.79 -2.01
C GLU A 549 -2.20 -9.93 -2.95
N HIS A 550 -2.15 -10.85 -3.92
CA HIS A 550 -3.24 -11.09 -4.87
C HIS A 550 -3.37 -12.58 -5.20
N ARG A 551 -4.51 -12.94 -5.74
CA ARG A 551 -4.77 -14.29 -6.23
C ARG A 551 -4.45 -14.40 -7.70
N THR A 552 -3.66 -15.39 -8.04
CA THR A 552 -3.50 -15.85 -9.40
C THR A 552 -4.58 -16.88 -9.74
N LEU A 553 -4.88 -17.03 -11.03
CA LEU A 553 -5.90 -17.97 -11.50
C LEU A 553 -5.25 -19.08 -12.32
N PRO A 554 -5.74 -20.33 -12.23
CA PRO A 554 -5.19 -21.43 -13.01
C PRO A 554 -5.30 -21.15 -14.51
N PHE A 555 -4.19 -21.36 -15.23
CA PHE A 555 -4.20 -21.35 -16.68
C PHE A 555 -4.30 -22.78 -17.22
N LEU A 556 -5.48 -23.12 -17.74
CA LEU A 556 -5.73 -24.45 -18.29
C LEU A 556 -5.43 -24.46 -19.79
N HIS A 557 -4.33 -25.13 -20.15
CA HIS A 557 -3.93 -25.33 -21.55
C HIS A 557 -3.61 -26.80 -21.80
N PRO A 558 -3.92 -27.36 -23.00
CA PRO A 558 -3.62 -28.77 -23.33
C PRO A 558 -2.16 -29.16 -23.11
N SER A 559 -1.22 -28.24 -23.35
CA SER A 559 0.23 -28.45 -23.12
C SER A 559 0.65 -28.33 -21.64
N ARG A 560 -0.28 -28.19 -20.71
CA ARG A 560 0.00 -28.07 -19.25
C ARG A 560 1.09 -27.06 -18.89
N LEU A 561 1.00 -25.86 -19.48
CA LEU A 561 1.98 -24.79 -19.28
C LEU A 561 2.01 -24.33 -17.81
N PRO A 562 3.18 -24.03 -17.25
CA PRO A 562 3.37 -23.73 -15.83
C PRO A 562 3.09 -22.26 -15.48
N PHE A 563 2.03 -21.69 -16.01
CA PHE A 563 1.66 -20.30 -15.77
C PHE A 563 0.35 -20.21 -15.00
N GLU A 564 0.25 -19.19 -14.17
CA GLU A 564 -0.98 -18.73 -13.54
C GLU A 564 -1.36 -17.35 -14.07
N ILE A 565 -2.63 -17.16 -14.46
CA ILE A 565 -3.13 -15.87 -14.94
C ILE A 565 -3.01 -14.86 -13.82
N HIS A 566 -2.56 -13.65 -14.13
CA HIS A 566 -2.21 -12.54 -13.24
C HIS A 566 -0.88 -12.70 -12.50
N GLY A 567 -0.18 -13.84 -12.64
CA GLY A 567 1.19 -13.97 -12.14
C GLY A 567 2.18 -13.11 -12.92
N ARG A 568 3.25 -12.69 -12.27
CA ARG A 568 4.32 -11.88 -12.84
C ARG A 568 5.48 -12.76 -13.29
N TYR A 569 5.90 -12.60 -14.53
CA TYR A 569 6.95 -13.41 -15.15
C TYR A 569 7.95 -12.54 -15.90
N ARG A 570 9.23 -12.78 -15.70
CA ARG A 570 10.28 -12.24 -16.58
C ARG A 570 10.29 -12.98 -17.91
N LEU A 571 10.81 -12.33 -18.97
CA LEU A 571 10.87 -12.93 -20.30
C LEU A 571 11.56 -14.30 -20.32
N ASN A 572 12.66 -14.47 -19.56
CA ASN A 572 13.33 -15.76 -19.44
C ASN A 572 12.46 -16.83 -18.76
N GLU A 573 11.65 -16.46 -17.78
CA GLU A 573 10.73 -17.41 -17.13
C GLU A 573 9.60 -17.80 -18.07
N VAL A 574 9.07 -16.85 -18.86
CA VAL A 574 8.07 -17.17 -19.89
C VAL A 574 8.65 -18.16 -20.88
N MET A 575 9.83 -17.90 -21.43
CA MET A 575 10.45 -18.81 -22.41
C MET A 575 10.83 -20.16 -21.80
N ALA A 576 11.24 -20.19 -20.53
CA ALA A 576 11.49 -21.44 -19.80
C ALA A 576 10.20 -22.25 -19.62
N GLY A 577 9.06 -21.61 -19.35
CA GLY A 577 7.76 -22.25 -19.24
C GLY A 577 7.27 -22.88 -20.54
N PHE A 578 7.75 -22.40 -21.69
CA PHE A 578 7.52 -23.03 -23.01
C PHE A 578 8.61 -24.04 -23.41
N GLY A 579 9.66 -24.20 -22.61
CA GLY A 579 10.72 -25.14 -22.90
C GLY A 579 11.56 -24.81 -24.17
N ASP A 580 11.55 -23.56 -24.65
CA ASP A 580 12.28 -23.15 -25.87
C ASP A 580 13.80 -23.08 -25.64
N VAL A 581 14.42 -24.25 -25.54
CA VAL A 581 15.87 -24.42 -25.36
C VAL A 581 16.51 -24.66 -26.71
N ARG A 582 17.58 -23.92 -27.02
CA ARG A 582 18.36 -24.02 -28.26
C ARG A 582 19.82 -24.17 -27.93
N LYS A 583 20.65 -24.39 -28.94
CA LYS A 583 22.11 -24.40 -28.78
C LYS A 583 22.58 -23.05 -28.19
N GLY A 584 23.22 -23.06 -27.05
CA GLY A 584 23.60 -21.86 -26.27
C GLY A 584 22.63 -21.50 -25.16
N GLY A 585 21.67 -22.39 -24.84
CA GLY A 585 20.76 -22.26 -23.72
C GLY A 585 19.35 -21.80 -24.08
N LEU A 586 18.67 -21.14 -23.13
CA LEU A 586 17.30 -20.67 -23.28
C LEU A 586 17.20 -19.60 -24.38
N TYR A 587 16.26 -19.78 -25.30
CA TYR A 587 15.98 -18.77 -26.33
C TYR A 587 15.22 -17.58 -25.77
N LEU A 588 15.64 -16.38 -26.12
CA LEU A 588 14.97 -15.14 -25.74
C LEU A 588 14.62 -14.34 -27.00
N PRO A 589 13.32 -14.11 -27.30
CA PRO A 589 12.90 -13.34 -28.46
C PRO A 589 13.31 -11.86 -28.31
N ARG A 590 13.62 -11.23 -29.46
CA ARG A 590 13.94 -9.80 -29.52
C ARG A 590 12.72 -8.95 -29.87
N GLU A 591 11.67 -9.58 -30.40
CA GLU A 591 10.44 -8.93 -30.87
C GLU A 591 9.32 -9.09 -29.82
N GLY A 592 8.34 -8.19 -29.84
CA GLY A 592 7.18 -8.22 -28.97
C GLY A 592 6.18 -9.35 -29.28
N VAL A 593 6.40 -10.16 -30.30
CA VAL A 593 5.56 -11.31 -30.67
C VAL A 593 6.43 -12.54 -30.90
N HIS A 594 6.06 -13.66 -30.30
CA HIS A 594 6.76 -14.93 -30.47
C HIS A 594 5.77 -16.09 -30.59
N PHE A 595 5.94 -16.95 -31.59
CA PHE A 595 5.12 -18.13 -31.78
C PHE A 595 5.83 -19.40 -31.31
N CYS A 596 5.29 -20.04 -30.30
CA CYS A 596 5.72 -21.33 -29.78
C CYS A 596 5.03 -22.46 -30.53
N LYS A 597 5.74 -23.08 -31.48
CA LYS A 597 5.18 -24.05 -32.41
C LYS A 597 4.64 -25.31 -31.72
N GLU A 598 5.35 -25.80 -30.69
CA GLU A 598 5.00 -27.05 -30.00
C GLU A 598 3.70 -26.93 -29.21
N SER A 599 3.46 -25.80 -28.57
CA SER A 599 2.25 -25.53 -27.79
C SER A 599 1.13 -24.89 -28.60
N GLY A 600 1.41 -24.40 -29.84
CA GLY A 600 0.46 -23.62 -30.61
C GLY A 600 0.17 -22.22 -30.05
N CYS A 601 0.99 -21.74 -29.11
CA CYS A 601 0.76 -20.45 -28.47
C CYS A 601 1.46 -19.30 -29.21
N ASN A 602 0.77 -18.18 -29.35
CA ASN A 602 1.29 -16.93 -29.91
C ASN A 602 1.43 -15.88 -28.79
N LEU A 603 2.66 -15.62 -28.35
CA LEU A 603 2.95 -14.75 -27.21
C LEU A 603 2.96 -13.30 -27.64
N LEU A 604 2.19 -12.45 -26.99
CA LEU A 604 2.08 -11.01 -27.20
C LEU A 604 2.67 -10.29 -25.99
N PHE A 605 3.84 -9.67 -26.16
CA PHE A 605 4.52 -8.90 -25.12
C PHE A 605 4.30 -7.41 -25.32
N VAL A 606 3.64 -6.77 -24.38
CA VAL A 606 3.26 -5.36 -24.41
C VAL A 606 3.97 -4.59 -23.30
N THR A 607 4.53 -3.44 -23.65
CA THR A 607 4.98 -2.41 -22.70
C THR A 607 4.09 -1.19 -22.88
N LEU A 608 3.39 -0.77 -21.84
CA LEU A 608 2.36 0.27 -21.90
C LEU A 608 2.97 1.66 -22.03
N GLN A 609 3.94 1.97 -21.17
CA GLN A 609 4.65 3.25 -21.20
C GLN A 609 6.00 3.06 -21.89
N LYS A 610 6.19 3.77 -23.01
CA LYS A 610 7.37 3.66 -23.87
C LYS A 610 8.11 4.97 -23.82
N ASP A 611 9.28 5.00 -23.21
CA ASP A 611 10.15 6.16 -23.17
C ASP A 611 10.81 6.37 -24.56
N GLU A 612 10.91 7.62 -25.02
CA GLU A 612 11.53 7.98 -26.31
C GLU A 612 13.00 7.54 -26.41
N ASP A 613 13.70 7.45 -25.29
CA ASP A 613 15.09 6.98 -25.23
C ASP A 613 15.26 5.46 -25.48
N ASP A 614 14.20 4.68 -25.22
CA ASP A 614 14.23 3.20 -25.33
C ASP A 614 13.56 2.66 -26.61
N TYR A 615 12.76 3.50 -27.32
CA TYR A 615 11.97 3.10 -28.50
C TYR A 615 12.10 4.10 -29.66
N SER A 616 12.21 3.58 -30.88
CA SER A 616 12.14 4.42 -32.08
C SER A 616 10.70 4.86 -32.37
N SER A 617 10.51 5.98 -33.09
CA SER A 617 9.19 6.48 -33.49
C SER A 617 8.33 5.44 -34.25
N THR A 618 8.94 4.45 -34.87
CA THR A 618 8.26 3.35 -35.57
C THR A 618 7.81 2.20 -34.68
N THR A 619 8.19 2.20 -33.40
CA THR A 619 7.85 1.16 -32.41
C THR A 619 7.01 1.70 -31.25
N MET A 620 6.57 2.95 -31.31
CA MET A 620 5.63 3.54 -30.36
C MET A 620 4.19 3.15 -30.76
N TYR A 621 3.77 1.94 -30.34
CA TYR A 621 2.42 1.43 -30.56
C TYR A 621 1.46 1.96 -29.49
N ALA A 622 0.20 2.20 -29.86
CA ALA A 622 -0.84 2.70 -28.97
C ALA A 622 -1.58 1.54 -28.26
N ASP A 623 -0.87 0.76 -27.44
CA ASP A 623 -1.43 -0.37 -26.73
C ASP A 623 -2.10 0.10 -25.42
N HIS A 624 -3.40 -0.21 -25.22
CA HIS A 624 -4.14 0.23 -24.04
C HIS A 624 -5.39 -0.62 -23.74
N ALA A 625 -5.88 -0.55 -22.51
CA ALA A 625 -7.12 -1.21 -22.12
C ALA A 625 -8.34 -0.34 -22.48
N LEU A 626 -9.29 -0.90 -23.21
CA LEU A 626 -10.60 -0.30 -23.53
C LEU A 626 -11.63 -0.55 -22.42
N GLY A 627 -11.37 -1.48 -21.53
CA GLY A 627 -12.26 -1.85 -20.45
C GLY A 627 -11.71 -3.04 -19.66
N PRO A 628 -12.44 -3.54 -18.65
CA PRO A 628 -11.95 -4.62 -17.80
C PRO A 628 -11.61 -5.94 -18.53
N ARG A 629 -12.20 -6.17 -19.71
CA ARG A 629 -12.00 -7.38 -20.52
C ARG A 629 -11.66 -7.11 -21.97
N ARG A 630 -11.34 -5.87 -22.33
CA ARG A 630 -11.06 -5.47 -23.70
C ARG A 630 -9.74 -4.72 -23.77
N PHE A 631 -8.88 -5.13 -24.70
CA PHE A 631 -7.54 -4.57 -24.85
C PHE A 631 -7.26 -4.24 -26.32
N HIS A 632 -6.89 -2.99 -26.60
CA HIS A 632 -6.40 -2.56 -27.90
C HIS A 632 -4.91 -2.85 -28.01
N TRP A 633 -4.51 -3.52 -29.07
CA TRP A 633 -3.13 -3.88 -29.35
C TRP A 633 -2.79 -3.60 -30.81
N GLN A 634 -1.60 -3.08 -31.06
CA GLN A 634 -1.07 -2.89 -32.41
C GLN A 634 -0.04 -3.96 -32.75
N SER A 635 -0.18 -4.57 -33.95
CA SER A 635 0.78 -5.51 -34.45
C SER A 635 2.11 -4.83 -34.79
N GLN A 636 3.14 -5.63 -35.05
CA GLN A 636 4.41 -5.11 -35.57
C GLN A 636 4.19 -4.35 -36.89
N SER A 637 4.95 -3.26 -37.10
CA SER A 637 4.80 -2.32 -38.22
C SER A 637 4.90 -2.96 -39.60
N GLY A 638 5.48 -4.16 -39.76
CA GLY A 638 5.54 -4.91 -40.99
C GLY A 638 4.42 -5.93 -41.21
N THR A 639 3.55 -6.19 -40.21
CA THR A 639 2.57 -7.29 -40.25
C THR A 639 1.35 -6.93 -41.13
N ARG A 640 0.99 -7.86 -42.01
CA ARG A 640 -0.22 -7.78 -42.83
C ARG A 640 -1.22 -8.86 -42.43
N PRO A 641 -2.53 -8.65 -42.59
CA PRO A 641 -3.55 -9.67 -42.31
C PRO A 641 -3.35 -10.97 -43.10
N THR A 642 -2.78 -10.85 -44.32
CA THR A 642 -2.58 -11.95 -45.26
C THR A 642 -1.29 -12.72 -45.08
N ASP A 643 -0.33 -12.22 -44.31
CA ASP A 643 0.91 -12.96 -44.04
C ASP A 643 0.72 -13.97 -42.89
N THR A 644 1.65 -14.93 -42.76
CA THR A 644 1.56 -16.00 -41.76
C THR A 644 1.51 -15.45 -40.32
N LYS A 645 2.15 -14.30 -40.05
CA LYS A 645 2.11 -13.65 -38.71
C LYS A 645 0.72 -13.04 -38.49
N GLY A 646 0.18 -12.32 -39.47
CA GLY A 646 -1.15 -11.70 -39.39
C GLY A 646 -2.29 -12.72 -39.31
N GLN A 647 -2.22 -13.80 -40.10
CA GLN A 647 -3.22 -14.86 -40.03
C GLN A 647 -3.30 -15.51 -38.61
N ARG A 648 -2.16 -15.64 -37.92
CA ARG A 648 -2.17 -16.12 -36.52
C ARG A 648 -2.88 -15.16 -35.55
N HIS A 649 -3.11 -13.92 -35.92
CA HIS A 649 -3.93 -12.99 -35.14
C HIS A 649 -5.40 -13.06 -35.56
N VAL A 650 -5.70 -12.98 -36.85
CA VAL A 650 -7.07 -12.85 -37.36
C VAL A 650 -7.80 -14.19 -37.53
N GLU A 651 -7.08 -15.26 -37.85
CA GLU A 651 -7.63 -16.62 -38.01
C GLU A 651 -7.19 -17.60 -36.94
N HIS A 652 -6.75 -17.08 -35.78
CA HIS A 652 -6.13 -17.88 -34.72
C HIS A 652 -6.98 -19.10 -34.31
N GLN A 653 -8.31 -18.96 -34.23
CA GLN A 653 -9.20 -20.05 -33.87
C GLN A 653 -9.21 -21.17 -34.93
N ALA A 654 -9.30 -20.78 -36.21
CA ALA A 654 -9.28 -21.74 -37.32
C ALA A 654 -7.92 -22.44 -37.45
N LEU A 655 -6.84 -21.77 -37.07
CA LEU A 655 -5.49 -22.31 -37.08
C LEU A 655 -5.13 -23.07 -35.81
N GLY A 656 -6.02 -23.16 -34.82
CA GLY A 656 -5.72 -23.80 -33.52
C GLY A 656 -4.62 -23.06 -32.75
N VAL A 657 -4.47 -21.77 -32.95
CA VAL A 657 -3.47 -20.94 -32.28
C VAL A 657 -4.10 -20.23 -31.10
N THR A 658 -3.44 -20.28 -29.95
CA THR A 658 -3.85 -19.58 -28.71
C THR A 658 -3.01 -18.32 -28.51
N PRO A 659 -3.52 -17.09 -28.74
CA PRO A 659 -2.81 -15.88 -28.39
C PRO A 659 -2.81 -15.67 -26.87
N LEU A 660 -1.63 -15.36 -26.29
CA LEU A 660 -1.43 -15.13 -24.88
C LEU A 660 -0.87 -13.73 -24.64
N LEU A 661 -1.52 -12.96 -23.78
CA LEU A 661 -1.17 -11.56 -23.53
C LEU A 661 -0.35 -11.40 -22.25
N PHE A 662 0.83 -10.80 -22.39
CA PHE A 662 1.76 -10.43 -21.32
C PHE A 662 1.98 -8.91 -21.34
N VAL A 663 1.68 -8.23 -20.25
CA VAL A 663 1.71 -6.77 -20.18
C VAL A 663 2.60 -6.31 -19.03
N ARG A 664 3.41 -5.27 -19.25
CA ARG A 664 4.15 -4.56 -18.20
C ARG A 664 3.99 -3.05 -18.37
N GLU A 665 4.21 -2.31 -17.32
CA GLU A 665 4.12 -0.85 -17.34
C GLU A 665 5.30 -0.24 -18.09
N HIS A 666 6.51 -0.46 -17.61
CA HIS A 666 7.75 0.06 -18.20
C HIS A 666 8.69 -1.07 -18.64
N ARG A 667 9.67 -0.75 -19.48
CA ARG A 667 10.73 -1.69 -19.84
C ARG A 667 11.68 -1.95 -18.69
N LYS A 668 11.97 -0.89 -17.92
CA LYS A 668 12.81 -0.93 -16.73
C LYS A 668 12.09 -0.28 -15.57
N ASP A 669 12.28 -0.82 -14.39
CA ASP A 669 11.83 -0.17 -13.17
C ASP A 669 12.73 1.05 -12.83
N GLU A 670 12.35 1.84 -11.85
CA GLU A 670 13.09 3.02 -11.36
C GLU A 670 14.54 2.72 -10.92
N ARG A 671 14.88 1.43 -10.76
CA ARG A 671 16.20 0.94 -10.40
C ARG A 671 17.05 0.55 -11.62
N GLY A 672 16.48 0.64 -12.82
CA GLY A 672 17.08 0.21 -14.06
C GLY A 672 17.06 -1.30 -14.30
N GLU A 673 16.34 -2.07 -13.46
CA GLU A 673 16.13 -3.52 -13.64
C GLU A 673 14.95 -3.75 -14.60
N THR A 674 15.02 -4.85 -15.37
CA THR A 674 13.93 -5.19 -16.29
C THR A 674 12.65 -5.55 -15.52
N GLU A 675 11.57 -4.86 -15.80
CA GLU A 675 10.27 -5.10 -15.18
C GLU A 675 9.65 -6.42 -15.67
N PRO A 676 9.07 -7.24 -14.77
CA PRO A 676 8.35 -8.46 -15.16
C PRO A 676 7.04 -8.13 -15.86
N TYR A 677 6.55 -9.04 -16.70
CA TYR A 677 5.23 -8.98 -17.31
C TYR A 677 4.18 -9.59 -16.40
N VAL A 678 3.00 -9.01 -16.33
CA VAL A 678 1.80 -9.63 -15.80
C VAL A 678 1.18 -10.48 -16.91
N PHE A 679 0.93 -11.75 -16.66
CA PHE A 679 0.25 -12.63 -17.60
C PHE A 679 -1.27 -12.44 -17.50
N LEU A 680 -1.88 -11.82 -18.50
CA LEU A 680 -3.32 -11.57 -18.54
C LEU A 680 -4.15 -12.75 -19.06
N GLY A 681 -3.48 -13.82 -19.50
CA GLY A 681 -4.14 -15.05 -19.96
C GLY A 681 -4.36 -15.07 -21.48
N PRO A 682 -5.20 -16.06 -21.95
CA PRO A 682 -5.57 -16.18 -23.33
C PRO A 682 -6.52 -15.06 -23.75
N VAL A 683 -6.40 -14.65 -25.00
CA VAL A 683 -7.24 -13.61 -25.61
C VAL A 683 -7.93 -14.13 -26.87
N ARG A 684 -9.10 -13.58 -27.18
CA ARG A 684 -9.87 -13.87 -28.39
C ARG A 684 -9.99 -12.62 -29.22
N LEU A 685 -9.95 -12.79 -30.55
CA LEU A 685 -10.16 -11.69 -31.47
C LEU A 685 -11.61 -11.20 -31.37
N GLU A 686 -11.82 -9.93 -31.03
CA GLU A 686 -13.11 -9.25 -31.13
C GLU A 686 -13.26 -8.57 -32.50
N SER A 687 -12.26 -7.78 -32.88
CA SER A 687 -12.23 -7.08 -34.17
C SER A 687 -10.82 -6.67 -34.55
N TRP A 688 -10.61 -6.36 -35.81
CA TRP A 688 -9.36 -5.81 -36.31
C TRP A 688 -9.57 -4.83 -37.47
N SER A 689 -8.60 -3.94 -37.68
CA SER A 689 -8.58 -3.02 -38.84
C SER A 689 -7.13 -2.70 -39.19
N GLY A 690 -6.96 -2.04 -40.33
CA GLY A 690 -5.64 -1.57 -40.77
C GLY A 690 -4.71 -2.66 -41.32
N SER A 691 -3.53 -2.24 -41.71
CA SER A 691 -2.44 -3.07 -42.23
C SER A 691 -1.13 -2.28 -42.09
N ARG A 692 -0.10 -2.85 -41.43
CA ARG A 692 1.24 -2.27 -41.28
C ARG A 692 1.32 -0.97 -40.46
N PRO A 693 0.93 -0.96 -39.19
CA PRO A 693 0.48 -2.09 -38.35
C PRO A 693 -0.99 -2.39 -38.50
N MET A 694 -1.44 -3.51 -37.94
CA MET A 694 -2.84 -3.86 -37.73
C MET A 694 -3.27 -3.40 -36.33
N ASP A 695 -4.43 -2.81 -36.22
CA ASP A 695 -5.11 -2.52 -34.97
C ASP A 695 -6.01 -3.69 -34.63
N VAL A 696 -5.82 -4.28 -33.47
CA VAL A 696 -6.53 -5.49 -33.01
C VAL A 696 -7.17 -5.24 -31.66
N ILE A 697 -8.44 -5.55 -31.54
CA ILE A 697 -9.14 -5.54 -30.24
C ILE A 697 -9.26 -6.98 -29.78
N TRP A 698 -8.65 -7.23 -28.61
CA TRP A 698 -8.70 -8.51 -27.93
C TRP A 698 -9.74 -8.50 -26.83
N GLU A 699 -10.54 -9.58 -26.75
CA GLU A 699 -11.40 -9.90 -25.62
C GLU A 699 -10.70 -10.92 -24.72
N MET A 700 -10.72 -10.69 -23.40
CA MET A 700 -10.14 -11.57 -22.40
C MET A 700 -11.20 -12.38 -21.66
N GLU A 701 -10.87 -13.63 -21.33
CA GLU A 701 -11.74 -14.48 -20.53
C GLU A 701 -11.81 -14.02 -19.07
N THR A 702 -10.70 -13.49 -18.55
CA THR A 702 -10.57 -12.92 -17.21
C THR A 702 -10.48 -11.41 -17.25
N ALA A 703 -11.02 -10.74 -16.24
CA ALA A 703 -10.88 -9.28 -16.14
C ALA A 703 -9.42 -8.90 -15.83
N ILE A 704 -8.92 -7.82 -16.44
CA ILE A 704 -7.62 -7.23 -16.13
C ILE A 704 -7.59 -6.84 -14.66
N PRO A 705 -6.54 -7.18 -13.89
CA PRO A 705 -6.38 -6.72 -12.52
C PRO A 705 -6.51 -5.20 -12.41
N ALA A 706 -7.11 -4.73 -11.33
CA ALA A 706 -7.39 -3.30 -11.16
C ALA A 706 -6.12 -2.44 -11.24
N GLU A 707 -4.99 -2.93 -10.74
CA GLU A 707 -3.68 -2.27 -10.79
C GLU A 707 -3.20 -2.09 -12.24
N VAL A 708 -3.25 -3.16 -13.04
CA VAL A 708 -2.86 -3.12 -14.46
C VAL A 708 -3.83 -2.26 -15.28
N LEU A 709 -5.13 -2.38 -14.98
CA LEU A 709 -6.16 -1.61 -15.69
C LEU A 709 -6.01 -0.10 -15.51
N GLN A 710 -5.54 0.36 -14.36
CA GLN A 710 -5.29 1.78 -14.08
C GLN A 710 -4.21 2.35 -14.99
N VAL A 711 -3.10 1.64 -15.10
CA VAL A 711 -1.97 2.05 -15.94
C VAL A 711 -2.27 1.87 -17.43
N ALA A 712 -3.04 0.84 -17.77
CA ALA A 712 -3.37 0.50 -19.15
C ALA A 712 -4.47 1.37 -19.78
N ARG A 713 -5.20 2.19 -19.01
CA ARG A 713 -6.20 3.11 -19.54
C ARG A 713 -5.53 4.32 -20.16
N VAL A 714 -5.95 4.67 -21.38
CA VAL A 714 -5.61 5.99 -21.93
C VAL A 714 -6.32 7.03 -21.07
N VAL A 715 -5.55 7.90 -20.44
CA VAL A 715 -6.06 9.14 -19.86
C VAL A 715 -6.39 10.04 -21.06
N GLY A 716 -7.67 10.03 -21.46
CA GLY A 716 -8.20 10.90 -22.51
C GLY A 716 -8.32 12.33 -22.05
#